data_26056d24ee6f211fde5ac9a94030103a
#
_entry.id   26056d24ee6f211fde5ac9a94030103a
#
_cell.length_a   1.000
_cell.length_b   1.000
_cell.length_c   1.000
_cell.angle_alpha   90.00
_cell.angle_beta   90.00
_cell.angle_gamma   90.00
#
_symmetry.space_group_name_H-M   'P 1'
#
loop_
_entity.id
_entity.type
_entity.pdbx_description
1 polymer ?
#
loop_
_entity_poly.entity_id
_entity_poly.type
_entity_poly.pdbx_seq_one_letter_code
_entity_poly.pdbx_strand_id
1 'polypeptide(L)'
;MKKIFLLLFFLIFSFDKNLLSEDGVPFVLNAEKIVNNHNKSIVTATGNVEIIQGKEVLRADYLEFDKIKNKAIVKGNVSILDEDGVVYFADYAEVDKGFRNGLTKNISILFPDNSKMAASNGRRFKGTISTLKKALYSACNCDDPNKKPTWQIKASEVVHDSKRKKISYKNAFLEFLGFPVAYTPYYSHPDPSVKRQSGFLFPSYTSNSELGTIIRTPYYYALSPYKDLTIEPMYISGQRPLMYAQYRQRFNNGELGIEGSFTNADRRTRVATYSNKTRGHLFINGKFDHNDFWRYGFNVKRSTDDTYLSRYMFSGATDRLHSDFFIEGFDDRNYFYATGIATQVQSSTYESRKTPLVLPSINYNYQSEKTKIGFVDFNASFLSLTRRQGADTRKVSLQPIITYPFQDNFGNRFKVQAKTTLTSYMVSHLKRTDKDDFKGMKNRIHPELLLGWDLPLQKLHNESTFLLKPQAALILAPNRGSDEDIPNEDSNSFEFGETHLFNSSLYPGADKIEKSNQRIDYGVNFSVKSEKKDRTYDFFIGQSLRFRKNHNFGVTSGLDDRLSDLIGRIGFGFGKNINMSYRFLLNKDALFSTRRDQFRISTNIYNTDIALNYIYLEPTSSISDEREEINLSLNHTFNDNYSLNYSIKEDLSTSGGMLGQKLAILFDNECFTTEIGLHRSYYLDREIKPNDTFLITFTFKTLGTVSTGKNISN
;
A
#
# COMPACT_ATOMS: atom_id res chain seq x y z
N MET A 1 55.25 22.67 -7.83
CA MET A 1 56.27 22.78 -6.75
C MET A 1 55.63 22.37 -5.43
N LYS A 2 56.12 21.22 -4.90
CA LYS A 2 56.45 20.91 -3.50
C LYS A 2 55.33 21.18 -2.47
N LYS A 3 54.96 20.31 -1.53
CA LYS A 3 55.55 19.04 -0.98
C LYS A 3 54.45 18.37 -0.11
N ILE A 4 54.40 17.09 -0.17
CA ILE A 4 53.98 16.05 0.74
C ILE A 4 54.30 16.42 2.21
N PHE A 5 53.32 16.20 3.13
CA PHE A 5 53.64 15.88 4.52
C PHE A 5 52.74 14.74 5.01
N LEU A 6 53.41 13.60 5.11
CA LEU A 6 52.96 12.36 5.73
C LEU A 6 53.18 12.51 7.23
N LEU A 7 52.19 12.40 8.07
CA LEU A 7 52.35 12.29 9.52
C LEU A 7 51.70 10.98 9.97
N LEU A 8 52.59 9.99 10.14
CA LEU A 8 52.35 8.75 10.88
C LEU A 8 52.15 9.13 12.36
N PHE A 9 50.96 8.86 12.92
CA PHE A 9 50.76 8.84 14.36
C PHE A 9 50.65 7.38 14.81
N PHE A 10 51.79 6.84 15.30
CA PHE A 10 51.82 5.60 16.06
C PHE A 10 51.24 5.90 17.45
N LEU A 11 50.04 5.43 17.72
CA LEU A 11 49.50 5.35 19.07
C LEU A 11 49.71 3.92 19.57
N ILE A 12 50.69 3.79 20.46
CA ILE A 12 50.95 2.62 21.28
C ILE A 12 49.74 2.44 22.19
N PHE A 13 48.88 1.50 21.88
CA PHE A 13 47.90 0.96 22.83
C PHE A 13 48.61 -0.10 23.67
N SER A 14 48.97 0.26 24.89
CA SER A 14 49.29 -0.69 25.96
C SER A 14 48.02 -1.55 26.18
N PHE A 15 48.17 -2.83 25.86
CA PHE A 15 47.23 -3.88 26.28
C PHE A 15 47.41 -4.06 27.78
N ASP A 16 46.52 -3.40 28.55
CA ASP A 16 46.22 -3.89 29.89
C ASP A 16 45.46 -5.21 29.72
N LYS A 17 46.16 -6.30 29.91
CA LYS A 17 45.56 -7.60 30.22
C LYS A 17 44.90 -7.47 31.61
N ASN A 18 43.68 -6.94 31.68
CA ASN A 18 42.82 -7.25 32.78
C ASN A 18 42.44 -8.73 32.64
N LEU A 19 43.12 -9.57 33.38
CA LEU A 19 42.62 -10.89 33.79
C LEU A 19 41.31 -10.60 34.57
N LEU A 20 40.19 -10.56 33.86
CA LEU A 20 38.90 -10.73 34.48
C LEU A 20 38.86 -12.17 34.93
N SER A 21 38.98 -12.35 36.25
CA SER A 21 38.60 -13.54 36.97
C SER A 21 37.20 -13.93 36.51
N GLU A 22 36.99 -15.15 36.03
CA GLU A 22 35.66 -15.74 35.77
C GLU A 22 34.93 -15.94 37.13
N ASP A 23 34.54 -14.88 37.80
CA ASP A 23 33.59 -14.93 38.89
C ASP A 23 32.22 -15.13 38.29
N GLY A 24 31.79 -16.37 38.25
CA GLY A 24 30.48 -16.75 37.72
C GLY A 24 29.39 -16.02 38.47
N VAL A 25 28.40 -15.52 37.71
CA VAL A 25 27.17 -14.90 38.24
C VAL A 25 26.64 -15.86 39.35
N PRO A 26 26.43 -15.37 40.60
CA PRO A 26 25.92 -16.21 41.68
C PRO A 26 24.55 -16.79 41.31
N PHE A 27 24.33 -18.05 41.62
CA PHE A 27 23.03 -18.68 41.46
C PHE A 27 22.27 -18.71 42.77
N VAL A 28 20.95 -18.56 42.70
CA VAL A 28 20.02 -18.72 43.84
C VAL A 28 19.29 -20.04 43.67
N LEU A 29 19.27 -20.90 44.70
CA LEU A 29 18.55 -22.16 44.73
C LEU A 29 17.41 -22.08 45.74
N ASN A 30 16.17 -22.26 45.28
CA ASN A 30 14.97 -22.35 46.08
C ASN A 30 14.38 -23.77 45.93
N ALA A 31 13.89 -24.37 47.03
CA ALA A 31 13.16 -25.65 47.01
C ALA A 31 12.42 -25.84 48.32
N GLU A 32 11.45 -26.75 48.38
CA GLU A 32 10.74 -27.11 49.63
C GLU A 32 11.67 -27.79 50.63
N LYS A 33 12.61 -28.61 50.12
CA LYS A 33 13.59 -29.30 50.97
C LYS A 33 14.96 -29.32 50.29
N ILE A 34 15.98 -28.83 50.98
CA ILE A 34 17.38 -28.89 50.55
C ILE A 34 18.20 -29.70 51.57
N VAL A 35 18.91 -30.70 51.09
CA VAL A 35 19.79 -31.55 51.90
C VAL A 35 21.21 -31.45 51.35
N ASN A 36 22.17 -31.06 52.20
CA ASN A 36 23.59 -31.00 51.85
C ASN A 36 24.33 -32.17 52.52
N ASN A 37 24.72 -33.16 51.75
CA ASN A 37 25.51 -34.29 52.23
C ASN A 37 27.00 -33.95 52.09
N HIS A 38 27.62 -33.53 53.19
CA HIS A 38 29.04 -33.16 53.22
C HIS A 38 29.96 -34.32 52.89
N ASN A 39 29.65 -35.56 53.35
CA ASN A 39 30.52 -36.73 53.12
C ASN A 39 30.58 -37.13 51.65
N LYS A 40 29.51 -36.90 50.88
CA LYS A 40 29.45 -37.22 49.46
C LYS A 40 29.63 -36.00 48.58
N SER A 41 29.77 -34.81 49.17
CA SER A 41 29.83 -33.53 48.43
C SER A 41 28.64 -33.31 47.45
N ILE A 42 27.44 -33.80 47.82
CA ILE A 42 26.24 -33.77 47.02
C ILE A 42 25.20 -32.88 47.72
N VAL A 43 24.57 -31.98 46.95
CA VAL A 43 23.39 -31.22 47.36
C VAL A 43 22.18 -31.78 46.63
N THR A 44 21.14 -32.15 47.38
CA THR A 44 19.84 -32.54 46.80
C THR A 44 18.77 -31.53 47.18
N ALA A 45 17.96 -31.14 46.20
CA ALA A 45 16.78 -30.31 46.40
C ALA A 45 15.55 -31.02 45.83
N THR A 46 14.43 -30.96 46.57
CA THR A 46 13.18 -31.63 46.22
C THR A 46 12.00 -30.72 46.47
N GLY A 47 11.00 -30.79 45.58
CA GLY A 47 9.77 -30.03 45.63
C GLY A 47 9.97 -28.57 45.11
N ASN A 48 9.31 -28.23 44.05
CA ASN A 48 9.32 -26.89 43.43
C ASN A 48 10.73 -26.26 43.34
N VAL A 49 11.69 -27.05 42.85
CA VAL A 49 13.08 -26.61 42.73
C VAL A 49 13.19 -25.51 41.71
N GLU A 50 13.77 -24.37 42.09
CA GLU A 50 14.05 -23.24 41.19
C GLU A 50 15.52 -22.78 41.34
N ILE A 51 16.22 -22.70 40.24
CA ILE A 51 17.57 -22.11 40.16
C ILE A 51 17.53 -20.88 39.29
N ILE A 52 18.00 -19.74 39.80
CA ILE A 52 18.09 -18.47 39.06
C ILE A 52 19.56 -18.12 38.94
N GLN A 53 20.03 -17.91 37.71
CA GLN A 53 21.38 -17.43 37.39
C GLN A 53 21.31 -16.33 36.35
N GLY A 54 21.44 -15.07 36.77
CA GLY A 54 21.26 -13.92 35.91
C GLY A 54 19.82 -13.84 35.38
N LYS A 55 19.65 -14.02 34.08
CA LYS A 55 18.33 -14.07 33.40
C LYS A 55 17.84 -15.50 33.13
N GLU A 56 18.69 -16.49 33.34
CA GLU A 56 18.33 -17.89 33.15
C GLU A 56 17.61 -18.42 34.39
N VAL A 57 16.54 -19.19 34.18
CA VAL A 57 15.74 -19.81 35.23
C VAL A 57 15.54 -21.28 34.93
N LEU A 58 15.97 -22.18 35.84
CA LEU A 58 15.69 -23.61 35.75
C LEU A 58 14.67 -23.99 36.84
N ARG A 59 13.64 -24.74 36.46
CA ARG A 59 12.67 -25.34 37.39
C ARG A 59 12.61 -26.83 37.16
N ALA A 60 12.41 -27.59 38.27
CA ALA A 60 12.28 -29.03 38.26
C ALA A 60 11.63 -29.54 39.56
N ASP A 61 11.22 -30.81 39.61
CA ASP A 61 10.71 -31.44 40.84
C ASP A 61 11.87 -31.94 41.73
N TYR A 62 13.01 -32.31 41.13
CA TYR A 62 14.17 -32.87 41.82
C TYR A 62 15.46 -32.34 41.19
N LEU A 63 16.43 -32.01 42.07
CA LEU A 63 17.80 -31.65 41.70
C LEU A 63 18.79 -32.43 42.57
N GLU A 64 19.84 -32.96 41.96
CA GLU A 64 21.04 -33.50 42.59
C GLU A 64 22.29 -32.79 41.99
N PHE A 65 23.02 -32.07 42.82
CA PHE A 65 24.23 -31.37 42.42
C PHE A 65 25.47 -32.01 43.06
N ASP A 66 26.32 -32.58 42.24
CA ASP A 66 27.62 -33.11 42.62
C ASP A 66 28.69 -32.00 42.57
N LYS A 67 29.16 -31.55 43.72
CA LYS A 67 30.12 -30.45 43.87
C LYS A 67 31.50 -30.79 43.33
N ILE A 68 31.88 -32.09 43.36
CA ILE A 68 33.19 -32.56 42.87
C ILE A 68 33.21 -32.59 41.34
N LYS A 69 32.18 -33.15 40.76
CA LYS A 69 32.04 -33.24 39.29
C LYS A 69 31.52 -31.95 38.64
N ASN A 70 31.05 -31.02 39.45
CA ASN A 70 30.44 -29.76 39.01
C ASN A 70 29.27 -29.97 38.04
N LYS A 71 28.43 -30.99 38.34
CA LYS A 71 27.29 -31.40 37.50
C LYS A 71 26.02 -31.47 38.31
N ALA A 72 24.92 -31.07 37.71
CA ALA A 72 23.57 -31.21 38.22
C ALA A 72 22.77 -32.21 37.39
N ILE A 73 22.03 -33.05 38.05
CA ILE A 73 20.99 -33.92 37.48
C ILE A 73 19.64 -33.36 37.92
N VAL A 74 18.78 -33.04 36.97
CA VAL A 74 17.43 -32.56 37.24
C VAL A 74 16.40 -33.50 36.62
N LYS A 75 15.28 -33.69 37.32
CA LYS A 75 14.23 -34.65 36.94
C LYS A 75 12.86 -34.11 37.30
N GLY A 76 11.85 -34.49 36.49
CA GLY A 76 10.47 -34.13 36.66
C GLY A 76 10.18 -32.67 36.29
N ASN A 77 9.28 -32.47 35.37
CA ASN A 77 8.82 -31.15 34.87
C ASN A 77 9.94 -30.13 34.68
N VAL A 78 11.06 -30.58 34.14
CA VAL A 78 12.24 -29.72 33.92
C VAL A 78 11.90 -28.65 32.91
N SER A 79 12.04 -27.36 33.26
CA SER A 79 11.96 -26.24 32.36
C SER A 79 13.15 -25.30 32.55
N ILE A 80 13.75 -24.83 31.44
CA ILE A 80 14.88 -23.90 31.42
C ILE A 80 14.50 -22.73 30.51
N LEU A 81 14.40 -21.54 31.08
CA LEU A 81 14.30 -20.28 30.35
C LEU A 81 15.72 -19.72 30.13
N ASP A 82 16.11 -19.48 28.88
CA ASP A 82 17.39 -18.87 28.62
C ASP A 82 17.31 -17.33 28.42
N GLU A 83 18.45 -16.67 28.27
CA GLU A 83 18.54 -15.21 28.17
C GLU A 83 17.81 -14.61 26.95
N ASP A 84 17.68 -15.39 25.86
CA ASP A 84 17.01 -14.99 24.61
C ASP A 84 15.47 -15.23 24.68
N GLY A 85 14.95 -15.72 25.80
CA GLY A 85 13.51 -16.01 26.00
C GLY A 85 13.06 -17.34 25.43
N VAL A 86 13.97 -18.23 25.05
CA VAL A 86 13.68 -19.60 24.62
C VAL A 86 13.44 -20.47 25.85
N VAL A 87 12.37 -21.26 25.82
CA VAL A 87 12.06 -22.20 26.93
C VAL A 87 12.28 -23.62 26.47
N TYR A 88 13.11 -24.34 27.21
CA TYR A 88 13.38 -25.78 27.03
C TYR A 88 12.60 -26.57 28.07
N PHE A 89 11.90 -27.63 27.67
CA PHE A 89 11.23 -28.58 28.54
C PHE A 89 11.84 -29.95 28.35
N ALA A 90 11.97 -30.73 29.44
CA ALA A 90 12.48 -32.07 29.38
C ALA A 90 12.00 -32.90 30.58
N ASP A 91 11.99 -34.25 30.47
CA ASP A 91 11.74 -35.14 31.59
C ASP A 91 12.96 -35.32 32.48
N TYR A 92 14.15 -35.19 31.85
CA TYR A 92 15.45 -35.40 32.46
C TYR A 92 16.48 -34.50 31.79
N ALA A 93 17.31 -33.85 32.61
CA ALA A 93 18.51 -33.17 32.12
C ALA A 93 19.69 -33.37 33.07
N GLU A 94 20.87 -33.54 32.50
CA GLU A 94 22.17 -33.46 33.15
C GLU A 94 22.88 -32.20 32.62
N VAL A 95 23.21 -31.28 33.51
CA VAL A 95 23.81 -29.97 33.13
C VAL A 95 25.03 -29.68 34.00
N ASP A 96 26.00 -28.93 33.45
CA ASP A 96 27.10 -28.38 34.23
C ASP A 96 26.68 -27.12 35.00
N LYS A 97 27.53 -26.68 35.92
CA LYS A 97 27.35 -25.38 36.59
C LYS A 97 27.43 -24.25 35.55
N GLY A 98 26.33 -23.53 35.40
CA GLY A 98 26.20 -22.47 34.37
C GLY A 98 25.51 -22.91 33.10
N PHE A 99 24.87 -24.12 33.10
CA PHE A 99 24.00 -24.60 31.99
C PHE A 99 24.62 -24.63 30.58
N ARG A 100 25.96 -24.53 30.49
CA ARG A 100 26.68 -24.45 29.20
C ARG A 100 26.75 -25.78 28.46
N ASN A 101 26.85 -26.90 29.22
CA ASN A 101 26.84 -28.22 28.62
C ASN A 101 25.78 -29.06 29.29
N GLY A 102 25.09 -29.87 28.49
CA GLY A 102 24.05 -30.74 29.02
C GLY A 102 23.60 -31.81 28.05
N LEU A 103 22.96 -32.82 28.62
CA LEU A 103 22.26 -33.90 27.92
C LEU A 103 20.82 -33.92 28.41
N THR A 104 19.88 -34.05 27.47
CA THR A 104 18.46 -34.13 27.80
C THR A 104 17.78 -35.28 27.06
N LYS A 105 16.70 -35.80 27.65
CA LYS A 105 15.83 -36.78 27.02
C LYS A 105 14.42 -36.18 26.90
N ASN A 106 13.73 -36.50 25.80
CA ASN A 106 12.39 -36.01 25.49
C ASN A 106 12.29 -34.49 25.60
N ILE A 107 13.15 -33.80 24.83
CA ILE A 107 13.23 -32.35 24.88
C ILE A 107 12.18 -31.70 23.95
N SER A 108 11.51 -30.68 24.49
CA SER A 108 10.67 -29.74 23.72
C SER A 108 11.21 -28.31 23.90
N ILE A 109 11.18 -27.52 22.85
CA ILE A 109 11.67 -26.15 22.84
C ILE A 109 10.55 -25.25 22.36
N LEU A 110 10.26 -24.19 23.09
CA LEU A 110 9.33 -23.13 22.72
C LEU A 110 10.12 -21.86 22.44
N PHE A 111 10.00 -21.35 21.22
CA PHE A 111 10.65 -20.10 20.79
C PHE A 111 9.75 -18.88 21.08
N PRO A 112 10.33 -17.66 21.17
CA PRO A 112 9.57 -16.43 21.46
C PRO A 112 8.47 -16.08 20.43
N ASP A 113 8.54 -16.63 19.21
CA ASP A 113 7.53 -16.47 18.15
C ASP A 113 6.45 -17.56 18.19
N ASN A 114 6.38 -18.36 19.28
CA ASN A 114 5.53 -19.52 19.49
C ASN A 114 5.82 -20.72 18.57
N SER A 115 6.88 -20.69 17.76
CA SER A 115 7.30 -21.90 17.08
C SER A 115 7.86 -22.93 18.07
N LYS A 116 7.70 -24.20 17.75
CA LYS A 116 7.99 -25.31 18.64
C LYS A 116 8.95 -26.32 17.98
N MET A 117 9.81 -26.88 18.78
CA MET A 117 10.68 -27.99 18.36
C MET A 117 10.64 -29.10 19.40
N ALA A 118 10.56 -30.34 18.96
CA ALA A 118 10.62 -31.51 19.84
C ALA A 118 11.64 -32.53 19.34
N ALA A 119 12.34 -33.22 20.23
CA ALA A 119 13.31 -34.24 19.88
C ALA A 119 13.41 -35.34 20.96
N SER A 120 13.82 -36.53 20.53
CA SER A 120 14.00 -37.64 21.47
C SER A 120 15.21 -37.44 22.40
N ASN A 121 16.27 -36.81 21.92
CA ASN A 121 17.48 -36.49 22.67
C ASN A 121 18.06 -35.15 22.26
N GLY A 122 18.58 -34.41 23.23
CA GLY A 122 19.27 -33.16 23.04
C GLY A 122 20.64 -33.12 23.71
N ARG A 123 21.61 -32.47 23.10
CA ARG A 123 22.92 -32.18 23.67
C ARG A 123 23.25 -30.71 23.44
N ARG A 124 23.49 -29.99 24.53
CA ARG A 124 23.98 -28.62 24.52
C ARG A 124 25.49 -28.61 24.73
N PHE A 125 26.22 -27.79 23.96
CA PHE A 125 27.66 -27.64 24.00
C PHE A 125 28.06 -26.17 24.05
N LYS A 126 28.91 -25.79 24.99
CA LYS A 126 29.43 -24.42 25.22
C LYS A 126 28.33 -23.35 25.35
N GLY A 127 27.13 -23.73 25.76
CA GLY A 127 26.01 -22.77 25.90
C GLY A 127 25.40 -22.25 24.62
N THR A 128 25.98 -22.55 23.45
CA THR A 128 25.59 -21.92 22.18
C THR A 128 25.13 -22.89 21.10
N ILE A 129 25.53 -24.16 21.17
CA ILE A 129 25.20 -25.16 20.16
C ILE A 129 24.34 -26.24 20.80
N SER A 130 23.14 -26.43 20.32
CA SER A 130 22.26 -27.54 20.69
C SER A 130 22.07 -28.47 19.50
N THR A 131 22.45 -29.77 19.71
CA THR A 131 22.26 -30.82 18.70
C THR A 131 21.12 -31.71 19.15
N LEU A 132 20.10 -31.87 18.31
CA LEU A 132 18.86 -32.60 18.58
C LEU A 132 18.75 -33.78 17.61
N LYS A 133 18.40 -34.96 18.08
CA LYS A 133 18.22 -36.18 17.28
C LYS A 133 16.75 -36.55 17.15
N LYS A 134 16.35 -36.99 15.95
CA LYS A 134 14.96 -37.30 15.62
C LYS A 134 14.03 -36.14 16.00
N ALA A 135 14.32 -34.97 15.39
CA ALA A 135 13.68 -33.72 15.75
C ALA A 135 12.53 -33.37 14.79
N LEU A 136 11.54 -32.68 15.35
CA LEU A 136 10.41 -32.08 14.66
C LEU A 136 10.44 -30.58 14.93
N TYR A 137 10.15 -29.77 13.94
CA TYR A 137 9.96 -28.32 14.06
C TYR A 137 8.63 -27.91 13.39
N SER A 138 7.85 -27.08 14.07
CA SER A 138 6.62 -26.50 13.53
C SER A 138 6.33 -25.14 14.18
N ALA A 139 5.70 -24.24 13.42
CA ALA A 139 5.13 -22.99 13.95
C ALA A 139 3.64 -23.15 14.28
N CYS A 140 3.05 -24.31 13.96
CA CYS A 140 1.64 -24.56 14.22
C CYS A 140 1.37 -24.78 15.71
N ASN A 141 0.15 -24.47 16.13
CA ASN A 141 -0.28 -24.81 17.49
C ASN A 141 -0.40 -26.34 17.64
N CYS A 142 0.33 -26.90 18.60
CA CYS A 142 0.39 -28.34 18.89
C CYS A 142 -0.17 -28.66 20.29
N ASP A 143 -1.15 -27.89 20.78
CA ASP A 143 -1.70 -28.04 22.15
C ASP A 143 -2.56 -29.30 22.27
N ASP A 144 -3.13 -29.79 21.16
CA ASP A 144 -3.81 -31.09 21.13
C ASP A 144 -2.84 -32.21 20.67
N PRO A 145 -2.45 -33.13 21.56
CA PRO A 145 -1.51 -34.20 21.21
C PRO A 145 -2.04 -35.19 20.18
N ASN A 146 -3.35 -35.23 19.93
CA ASN A 146 -3.98 -36.08 18.90
C ASN A 146 -4.06 -35.44 17.55
N LYS A 147 -3.83 -34.12 17.43
CA LYS A 147 -3.92 -33.36 16.18
C LYS A 147 -2.52 -33.15 15.60
N LYS A 148 -2.29 -33.67 14.42
CA LYS A 148 -1.06 -33.38 13.67
C LYS A 148 -1.03 -31.90 13.28
N PRO A 149 0.13 -31.22 13.38
CA PRO A 149 0.26 -29.86 12.88
C PRO A 149 0.00 -29.79 11.38
N THR A 150 -0.50 -28.66 10.89
CA THR A 150 -0.74 -28.46 9.46
C THR A 150 0.53 -28.70 8.65
N TRP A 151 1.69 -28.25 9.17
CA TRP A 151 2.98 -28.56 8.60
C TRP A 151 4.04 -28.74 9.68
N GLN A 152 5.03 -29.58 9.37
CA GLN A 152 6.21 -29.76 10.22
C GLN A 152 7.45 -30.13 9.39
N ILE A 153 8.62 -29.80 9.92
CA ILE A 153 9.90 -30.29 9.40
C ILE A 153 10.36 -31.39 10.32
N LYS A 154 10.50 -32.61 9.77
CA LYS A 154 11.04 -33.78 10.48
C LYS A 154 12.44 -34.06 10.00
N ALA A 155 13.40 -34.16 10.90
CA ALA A 155 14.80 -34.35 10.55
C ALA A 155 15.49 -35.41 11.41
N SER A 156 16.50 -36.08 10.86
CA SER A 156 17.31 -37.03 11.62
C SER A 156 18.16 -36.34 12.69
N GLU A 157 18.65 -35.14 12.38
CA GLU A 157 19.44 -34.30 13.26
C GLU A 157 19.14 -32.83 13.00
N VAL A 158 18.99 -32.03 14.07
CA VAL A 158 18.88 -30.59 14.02
C VAL A 158 19.99 -29.98 14.87
N VAL A 159 20.66 -28.97 14.34
CA VAL A 159 21.66 -28.17 15.05
C VAL A 159 21.14 -26.74 15.16
N HIS A 160 20.89 -26.31 16.39
CA HIS A 160 20.57 -24.92 16.72
C HIS A 160 21.83 -24.22 17.24
N ASP A 161 22.32 -23.25 16.49
CA ASP A 161 23.45 -22.40 16.86
C ASP A 161 22.93 -21.03 17.29
N SER A 162 22.76 -20.81 18.58
CA SER A 162 22.21 -19.57 19.13
C SER A 162 23.15 -18.36 18.92
N LYS A 163 24.46 -18.57 18.82
CA LYS A 163 25.41 -17.48 18.52
C LYS A 163 25.33 -17.02 17.08
N ARG A 164 25.19 -17.95 16.13
CA ARG A 164 24.98 -17.63 14.71
C ARG A 164 23.52 -17.40 14.37
N LYS A 165 22.64 -17.60 15.34
CA LYS A 165 21.19 -17.49 15.20
C LYS A 165 20.66 -18.28 13.99
N LYS A 166 21.03 -19.57 13.92
CA LYS A 166 20.75 -20.44 12.79
C LYS A 166 20.31 -21.83 13.25
N ILE A 167 19.26 -22.35 12.63
CA ILE A 167 18.81 -23.73 12.79
C ILE A 167 19.10 -24.49 11.50
N SER A 168 19.78 -25.62 11.59
CA SER A 168 20.19 -26.45 10.45
C SER A 168 19.69 -27.88 10.63
N TYR A 169 19.22 -28.48 9.57
CA TYR A 169 18.58 -29.81 9.53
C TYR A 169 19.34 -30.73 8.60
N LYS A 170 19.52 -31.98 8.99
CA LYS A 170 20.02 -33.08 8.16
C LYS A 170 18.90 -34.07 7.85
N ASN A 171 18.82 -34.53 6.62
CA ASN A 171 17.78 -35.45 6.12
C ASN A 171 16.38 -34.94 6.51
N ALA A 172 16.03 -33.75 6.05
CA ALA A 172 14.80 -33.07 6.40
C ALA A 172 13.65 -33.43 5.44
N PHE A 173 12.52 -33.80 6.02
CA PHE A 173 11.25 -33.96 5.32
C PHE A 173 10.32 -32.83 5.73
N LEU A 174 9.78 -32.10 4.76
CA LEU A 174 8.63 -31.26 4.98
C LEU A 174 7.38 -32.15 4.93
N GLU A 175 6.66 -32.21 6.01
CA GLU A 175 5.38 -32.93 6.11
C GLU A 175 4.23 -31.93 6.15
N PHE A 176 3.16 -32.20 5.39
CA PHE A 176 1.92 -31.45 5.38
C PHE A 176 0.77 -32.39 5.78
N LEU A 177 0.04 -32.03 6.85
CA LEU A 177 -0.98 -32.89 7.49
C LEU A 177 -0.49 -34.32 7.79
N GLY A 178 0.82 -34.45 8.05
CA GLY A 178 1.50 -35.71 8.35
C GLY A 178 1.96 -36.52 7.15
N PHE A 179 1.79 -36.01 5.92
CA PHE A 179 2.31 -36.61 4.70
C PHE A 179 3.60 -35.93 4.25
N PRO A 180 4.68 -36.65 3.93
CA PRO A 180 5.91 -36.08 3.44
C PRO A 180 5.72 -35.53 2.01
N VAL A 181 5.85 -34.22 1.85
CA VAL A 181 5.65 -33.51 0.56
C VAL A 181 6.96 -33.08 -0.10
N ALA A 182 8.05 -32.93 0.67
CA ALA A 182 9.38 -32.62 0.15
C ALA A 182 10.49 -33.22 1.02
N TYR A 183 11.65 -33.51 0.40
CA TYR A 183 12.86 -33.99 1.07
C TYR A 183 14.04 -33.17 0.65
N THR A 184 14.93 -32.90 1.63
CA THR A 184 16.25 -32.33 1.35
C THR A 184 17.29 -32.94 2.28
N PRO A 185 18.51 -33.28 1.79
CA PRO A 185 19.58 -33.78 2.62
C PRO A 185 20.09 -32.77 3.63
N TYR A 186 19.97 -31.49 3.32
CA TYR A 186 20.32 -30.37 4.20
C TYR A 186 19.39 -29.18 3.98
N TYR A 187 18.90 -28.62 5.07
CA TYR A 187 18.11 -27.38 5.09
C TYR A 187 18.58 -26.49 6.24
N SER A 188 18.45 -25.19 6.11
CA SER A 188 18.68 -24.30 7.24
C SER A 188 17.89 -23.01 7.08
N HIS A 189 17.42 -22.50 8.20
CA HIS A 189 16.76 -21.21 8.30
C HIS A 189 17.29 -20.42 9.50
N PRO A 190 17.07 -19.09 9.55
CA PRO A 190 17.39 -18.29 10.73
C PRO A 190 16.59 -18.78 11.96
N ASP A 191 17.18 -18.58 13.14
CA ASP A 191 16.48 -18.69 14.39
C ASP A 191 15.29 -17.72 14.42
N PRO A 192 14.13 -18.07 15.00
CA PRO A 192 12.94 -17.20 15.06
C PRO A 192 13.18 -15.83 15.70
N SER A 193 14.21 -15.66 16.52
CA SER A 193 14.59 -14.34 17.06
C SER A 193 15.18 -13.39 16.02
N VAL A 194 15.55 -13.90 14.84
CA VAL A 194 16.20 -13.12 13.79
C VAL A 194 15.17 -12.50 12.86
N LYS A 195 15.00 -11.20 12.91
CA LYS A 195 14.07 -10.47 12.04
C LYS A 195 14.55 -10.40 10.58
N ARG A 196 15.87 -10.48 10.30
CA ARG A 196 16.43 -10.32 8.95
C ARG A 196 17.73 -11.12 8.80
N GLN A 197 17.78 -12.02 7.83
CA GLN A 197 18.98 -12.78 7.47
C GLN A 197 19.05 -13.02 5.96
N SER A 198 20.28 -13.02 5.42
CA SER A 198 20.52 -13.36 4.01
C SER A 198 20.23 -14.84 3.73
N GLY A 199 19.60 -15.10 2.58
CA GLY A 199 19.28 -16.46 2.16
C GLY A 199 18.34 -16.51 0.97
N PHE A 200 18.17 -17.70 0.41
CA PHE A 200 17.13 -17.94 -0.57
C PHE A 200 15.76 -17.80 0.07
N LEU A 201 14.92 -17.01 -0.57
CA LEU A 201 13.49 -17.01 -0.29
C LEU A 201 12.84 -18.17 -1.04
N PHE A 202 11.63 -18.52 -0.67
CA PHE A 202 10.92 -19.60 -1.35
C PHE A 202 10.71 -19.26 -2.82
N PRO A 203 10.96 -20.22 -3.72
CA PRO A 203 10.70 -20.04 -5.14
C PRO A 203 9.20 -19.94 -5.39
N SER A 204 8.79 -19.17 -6.41
CA SER A 204 7.42 -19.08 -6.85
C SER A 204 7.25 -19.66 -8.25
N TYR A 205 6.09 -20.23 -8.49
CA TYR A 205 5.69 -20.81 -9.77
C TYR A 205 4.43 -20.14 -10.29
N THR A 206 4.43 -19.72 -11.53
CA THR A 206 3.25 -19.18 -12.22
C THR A 206 3.15 -19.80 -13.60
N SER A 207 1.95 -20.14 -14.04
CA SER A 207 1.67 -20.51 -15.41
C SER A 207 0.80 -19.44 -16.07
N ASN A 208 1.16 -19.06 -17.28
CA ASN A 208 0.55 -17.97 -18.02
C ASN A 208 0.48 -18.36 -19.51
N SER A 209 -0.64 -18.09 -20.17
CA SER A 209 -0.86 -18.46 -21.57
C SER A 209 0.09 -17.76 -22.55
N GLU A 210 0.63 -16.58 -22.21
CA GLU A 210 1.55 -15.80 -23.05
C GLU A 210 3.03 -16.12 -22.84
N LEU A 211 3.45 -16.33 -21.58
CA LEU A 211 4.85 -16.53 -21.23
C LEU A 211 5.18 -17.98 -20.88
N GLY A 212 4.16 -18.84 -20.79
CA GLY A 212 4.31 -20.23 -20.34
C GLY A 212 4.60 -20.32 -18.85
N THR A 213 5.45 -21.26 -18.47
CA THR A 213 5.86 -21.46 -17.08
C THR A 213 6.89 -20.42 -16.66
N ILE A 214 6.65 -19.77 -15.52
CA ILE A 214 7.54 -18.79 -14.89
C ILE A 214 7.94 -19.33 -13.51
N ILE A 215 9.23 -19.49 -13.29
CA ILE A 215 9.81 -19.87 -11.99
C ILE A 215 10.69 -18.72 -11.50
N ARG A 216 10.40 -18.21 -10.32
CA ARG A 216 11.16 -17.15 -9.65
C ARG A 216 11.91 -17.72 -8.48
N THR A 217 13.20 -17.37 -8.34
CA THR A 217 14.06 -17.89 -7.28
C THR A 217 14.78 -16.74 -6.58
N PRO A 218 14.09 -15.99 -5.70
CA PRO A 218 14.67 -14.80 -5.09
C PRO A 218 15.73 -15.17 -4.05
N TYR A 219 16.81 -14.40 -4.03
CA TYR A 219 17.81 -14.41 -2.97
C TYR A 219 17.85 -13.05 -2.29
N TYR A 220 17.65 -13.05 -0.99
CA TYR A 220 17.65 -11.87 -0.14
C TYR A 220 19.01 -11.67 0.53
N TYR A 221 19.56 -10.47 0.41
CA TYR A 221 20.79 -10.03 1.08
C TYR A 221 20.44 -9.02 2.17
N ALA A 222 20.59 -9.37 3.43
CA ALA A 222 20.56 -8.46 4.57
C ALA A 222 21.91 -7.76 4.70
N LEU A 223 22.13 -6.68 3.93
CA LEU A 223 23.41 -5.97 3.87
C LEU A 223 23.74 -5.27 5.19
N SER A 224 22.71 -4.72 5.87
CA SER A 224 22.81 -4.15 7.22
C SER A 224 21.42 -4.04 7.83
N PRO A 225 21.27 -3.64 9.12
CA PRO A 225 19.94 -3.40 9.70
C PRO A 225 19.07 -2.41 8.92
N TYR A 226 19.66 -1.52 8.15
CA TYR A 226 18.99 -0.41 7.46
C TYR A 226 18.95 -0.57 5.94
N LYS A 227 19.56 -1.60 5.37
CA LYS A 227 19.62 -1.82 3.92
C LYS A 227 19.59 -3.27 3.54
N ASP A 228 18.95 -3.57 2.43
CA ASP A 228 18.88 -4.90 1.84
C ASP A 228 18.86 -4.87 0.31
N LEU A 229 19.12 -6.02 -0.27
CA LEU A 229 19.08 -6.27 -1.71
C LEU A 229 18.42 -7.62 -1.94
N THR A 230 17.43 -7.66 -2.81
CA THR A 230 16.85 -8.90 -3.33
C THR A 230 17.22 -9.04 -4.79
N ILE A 231 17.75 -10.18 -5.17
CA ILE A 231 18.03 -10.55 -6.58
C ILE A 231 17.12 -11.73 -6.91
N GLU A 232 16.34 -11.63 -7.98
CA GLU A 232 15.35 -12.64 -8.37
C GLU A 232 15.54 -13.03 -9.83
N PRO A 233 16.31 -14.09 -10.14
CA PRO A 233 16.29 -14.70 -11.46
C PRO A 233 14.92 -15.36 -11.72
N MET A 234 14.39 -15.13 -12.91
CA MET A 234 13.13 -15.68 -13.38
C MET A 234 13.39 -16.54 -14.61
N TYR A 235 13.15 -17.84 -14.49
CA TYR A 235 13.06 -18.73 -15.64
C TYR A 235 11.69 -18.58 -16.29
N ILE A 236 11.64 -18.44 -17.61
CA ILE A 236 10.43 -18.29 -18.41
C ILE A 236 10.52 -19.28 -19.58
N SER A 237 9.59 -20.25 -19.63
CA SER A 237 9.70 -21.37 -20.62
C SER A 237 9.57 -20.91 -22.09
N GLY A 238 8.82 -19.84 -22.34
CA GLY A 238 8.58 -19.30 -23.69
C GLY A 238 9.63 -18.30 -24.18
N GLN A 239 10.66 -17.98 -23.38
CA GLN A 239 11.70 -17.00 -23.75
C GLN A 239 12.96 -17.12 -22.89
N ARG A 240 13.91 -16.21 -23.10
CA ARG A 240 15.15 -16.11 -22.26
C ARG A 240 14.81 -15.69 -20.83
N PRO A 241 15.65 -16.11 -19.85
CA PRO A 241 15.47 -15.72 -18.44
C PRO A 241 15.44 -14.21 -18.26
N LEU A 242 14.70 -13.77 -17.24
CA LEU A 242 14.62 -12.39 -16.81
C LEU A 242 15.29 -12.25 -15.44
N MET A 243 16.08 -11.20 -15.27
CA MET A 243 16.69 -10.86 -13.98
C MET A 243 15.96 -9.66 -13.39
N TYR A 244 15.50 -9.79 -12.14
CA TYR A 244 14.95 -8.70 -11.35
C TYR A 244 15.83 -8.45 -10.12
N ALA A 245 15.94 -7.20 -9.70
CA ALA A 245 16.62 -6.82 -8.47
C ALA A 245 15.89 -5.67 -7.79
N GLN A 246 15.88 -5.70 -6.45
CA GLN A 246 15.34 -4.64 -5.61
C GLN A 246 16.31 -4.31 -4.48
N TYR A 247 16.71 -3.06 -4.37
CA TYR A 247 17.51 -2.50 -3.28
C TYR A 247 16.67 -1.55 -2.45
N ARG A 248 16.76 -1.64 -1.12
CA ARG A 248 16.08 -0.73 -0.19
C ARG A 248 17.07 -0.27 0.87
N GLN A 249 17.01 1.01 1.18
CA GLN A 249 17.83 1.60 2.24
C GLN A 249 17.01 2.61 3.04
N ARG A 250 17.09 2.53 4.36
CA ARG A 250 16.54 3.52 5.28
C ARG A 250 17.68 4.35 5.86
N PHE A 251 17.50 5.66 5.86
CA PHE A 251 18.40 6.64 6.46
C PHE A 251 17.73 7.21 7.72
N ASN A 252 18.46 7.98 8.52
CA ASN A 252 17.87 8.61 9.70
C ASN A 252 16.75 9.59 9.35
N ASN A 253 16.85 10.23 8.18
CA ASN A 253 15.92 11.26 7.72
C ASN A 253 15.18 10.87 6.45
N GLY A 254 15.16 9.61 6.05
CA GLY A 254 14.46 9.22 4.83
C GLY A 254 14.68 7.80 4.37
N GLU A 255 14.24 7.52 3.15
CA GLU A 255 14.34 6.18 2.55
C GLU A 255 14.62 6.26 1.04
N LEU A 256 15.28 5.21 0.54
CA LEU A 256 15.61 5.01 -0.86
C LEU A 256 15.21 3.59 -1.27
N GLY A 257 14.45 3.47 -2.35
CA GLY A 257 14.15 2.23 -3.04
C GLY A 257 14.64 2.27 -4.49
N ILE A 258 15.28 1.20 -4.94
CA ILE A 258 15.68 1.01 -6.33
C ILE A 258 15.21 -0.36 -6.75
N GLU A 259 14.44 -0.46 -7.81
CA GLU A 259 14.09 -1.74 -8.41
C GLU A 259 14.25 -1.70 -9.92
N GLY A 260 14.60 -2.83 -10.48
CA GLY A 260 14.75 -2.93 -11.92
C GLY A 260 14.81 -4.37 -12.39
N SER A 261 14.61 -4.52 -13.69
CA SER A 261 14.72 -5.82 -14.32
C SER A 261 15.23 -5.69 -15.76
N PHE A 262 15.78 -6.79 -16.28
CA PHE A 262 16.17 -6.88 -17.68
C PHE A 262 16.09 -8.31 -18.22
N THR A 263 15.84 -8.40 -19.51
CA THR A 263 15.86 -9.64 -20.28
C THR A 263 16.20 -9.35 -21.74
N ASN A 264 16.57 -10.37 -22.50
CA ASN A 264 16.63 -10.29 -23.97
C ASN A 264 15.46 -11.06 -24.56
N ALA A 265 14.55 -10.35 -25.22
CA ALA A 265 13.36 -10.92 -25.80
C ALA A 265 12.93 -10.16 -27.07
N ASP A 266 12.08 -10.79 -27.86
CA ASP A 266 11.49 -10.12 -29.00
C ASP A 266 10.51 -9.02 -28.55
N ARG A 267 10.56 -7.90 -29.22
CA ARG A 267 9.62 -6.81 -29.07
C ARG A 267 8.71 -6.72 -30.29
N ARG A 268 7.41 -6.85 -30.08
CA ARG A 268 6.41 -6.68 -31.13
C ARG A 268 5.77 -5.30 -31.05
N THR A 269 5.71 -4.64 -32.19
CA THR A 269 4.98 -3.38 -32.37
C THR A 269 3.80 -3.64 -33.34
N ARG A 270 2.99 -2.62 -33.62
CA ARG A 270 1.91 -2.75 -34.61
C ARG A 270 2.41 -3.06 -36.02
N VAL A 271 3.64 -2.65 -36.35
CA VAL A 271 4.18 -2.70 -37.73
C VAL A 271 5.36 -3.64 -37.89
N ALA A 272 6.03 -4.06 -36.81
CA ALA A 272 7.25 -4.89 -36.89
C ALA A 272 7.52 -5.72 -35.64
N THR A 273 8.25 -6.82 -35.82
CA THR A 273 8.86 -7.59 -34.73
C THR A 273 10.36 -7.37 -34.76
N TYR A 274 10.92 -6.94 -33.64
CA TYR A 274 12.36 -6.72 -33.44
C TYR A 274 12.88 -7.85 -32.57
N SER A 275 13.71 -8.72 -33.15
CA SER A 275 14.26 -9.86 -32.43
C SER A 275 15.40 -9.50 -31.48
N ASN A 276 15.52 -10.22 -30.37
CA ASN A 276 16.63 -10.16 -29.41
C ASN A 276 16.94 -8.75 -28.88
N LYS A 277 15.91 -7.97 -28.55
CA LYS A 277 16.10 -6.66 -27.93
C LYS A 277 16.29 -6.79 -26.42
N THR A 278 17.20 -6.01 -25.85
CA THR A 278 17.27 -5.82 -24.40
C THR A 278 16.05 -5.05 -23.95
N ARG A 279 15.27 -5.66 -23.08
CA ARG A 279 14.04 -5.10 -22.49
C ARG A 279 14.19 -5.07 -20.98
N GLY A 280 13.65 -4.04 -20.35
CA GLY A 280 13.76 -3.88 -18.90
C GLY A 280 13.08 -2.64 -18.38
N HIS A 281 13.11 -2.47 -17.05
CA HIS A 281 12.68 -1.26 -16.38
C HIS A 281 13.63 -0.89 -15.25
N LEU A 282 13.53 0.38 -14.84
CA LEU A 282 14.22 0.94 -13.68
C LEU A 282 13.27 1.90 -12.95
N PHE A 283 13.00 1.61 -11.69
CA PHE A 283 12.26 2.47 -10.78
C PHE A 283 13.15 2.84 -9.60
N ILE A 284 13.21 4.13 -9.30
CA ILE A 284 13.96 4.65 -8.17
C ILE A 284 13.03 5.60 -7.43
N ASN A 285 12.87 5.41 -6.14
CA ASN A 285 12.11 6.32 -5.29
C ASN A 285 12.95 6.71 -4.07
N GLY A 286 12.88 7.98 -3.70
CA GLY A 286 13.51 8.50 -2.50
C GLY A 286 12.64 9.57 -1.88
N LYS A 287 12.56 9.57 -0.55
CA LYS A 287 11.85 10.59 0.22
C LYS A 287 12.64 10.91 1.49
N PHE A 288 12.92 12.20 1.71
CA PHE A 288 13.80 12.66 2.76
C PHE A 288 13.21 13.88 3.45
N ASP A 289 13.18 13.86 4.77
CA ASP A 289 12.86 15.02 5.61
C ASP A 289 14.16 15.81 5.85
N HIS A 290 14.21 17.06 5.38
CA HIS A 290 15.33 17.93 5.64
C HIS A 290 15.28 18.46 7.10
N ASN A 291 14.09 18.85 7.53
CA ASN A 291 13.75 19.23 8.90
C ASN A 291 12.22 19.09 9.08
N ASP A 292 11.67 19.58 10.19
CA ASP A 292 10.24 19.50 10.51
C ASP A 292 9.35 20.24 9.50
N PHE A 293 9.89 21.19 8.75
CA PHE A 293 9.17 22.04 7.81
C PHE A 293 9.39 21.65 6.35
N TRP A 294 10.51 21.03 6.00
CA TRP A 294 10.89 20.79 4.62
C TRP A 294 11.16 19.33 4.32
N ARG A 295 10.60 18.88 3.22
CA ARG A 295 10.77 17.54 2.66
C ARG A 295 11.10 17.62 1.17
N TYR A 296 11.90 16.70 0.69
CA TYR A 296 12.15 16.52 -0.73
C TYR A 296 12.12 15.05 -1.12
N GLY A 297 11.85 14.79 -2.37
CA GLY A 297 11.85 13.43 -2.87
C GLY A 297 11.89 13.36 -4.38
N PHE A 298 12.01 12.14 -4.87
CA PHE A 298 12.02 11.84 -6.30
C PHE A 298 11.46 10.46 -6.57
N ASN A 299 10.83 10.32 -7.72
CA ASN A 299 10.42 9.05 -8.30
C ASN A 299 10.91 9.03 -9.74
N VAL A 300 11.73 8.06 -10.08
CA VAL A 300 12.17 7.82 -11.46
C VAL A 300 11.55 6.52 -11.92
N LYS A 301 10.71 6.57 -12.94
CA LYS A 301 10.07 5.40 -13.52
C LYS A 301 10.34 5.36 -15.02
N ARG A 302 11.10 4.38 -15.46
CA ARG A 302 11.46 4.19 -16.86
C ARG A 302 11.35 2.73 -17.28
N SER A 303 10.89 2.51 -18.49
CA SER A 303 10.87 1.23 -19.17
C SER A 303 11.54 1.37 -20.53
N THR A 304 12.17 0.32 -21.01
CA THR A 304 12.79 0.30 -22.35
C THR A 304 11.78 0.46 -23.47
N ASP A 305 10.56 -0.02 -23.25
CA ASP A 305 9.46 0.05 -24.19
C ASP A 305 8.11 0.10 -23.46
N ASP A 306 7.10 0.37 -24.23
CA ASP A 306 5.75 0.70 -23.78
C ASP A 306 4.85 -0.51 -23.45
N THR A 307 5.32 -1.74 -23.64
CA THR A 307 4.58 -2.97 -23.31
C THR A 307 5.29 -3.84 -22.27
N TYR A 308 6.55 -3.53 -21.95
CA TYR A 308 7.38 -4.36 -21.10
C TYR A 308 6.75 -4.68 -19.75
N LEU A 309 6.29 -3.65 -19.03
CA LEU A 309 5.74 -3.83 -17.68
C LEU A 309 4.47 -4.69 -17.68
N SER A 310 3.57 -4.43 -18.61
CA SER A 310 2.32 -5.18 -18.75
C SER A 310 2.57 -6.61 -19.18
N ARG A 311 3.50 -6.84 -20.14
CA ARG A 311 3.84 -8.18 -20.62
C ARG A 311 4.39 -9.09 -19.52
N TYR A 312 5.28 -8.54 -18.67
CA TYR A 312 5.89 -9.29 -17.56
C TYR A 312 5.14 -9.15 -16.25
N MET A 313 3.96 -8.52 -16.28
CA MET A 313 3.06 -8.36 -15.12
C MET A 313 3.74 -7.69 -13.92
N PHE A 314 4.57 -6.66 -14.16
CA PHE A 314 5.14 -5.86 -13.09
C PHE A 314 4.10 -4.91 -12.47
N SER A 315 4.15 -4.74 -11.15
CA SER A 315 3.18 -3.93 -10.38
C SER A 315 3.13 -2.44 -10.75
N GLY A 316 4.09 -1.94 -11.49
CA GLY A 316 4.12 -0.56 -11.98
C GLY A 316 3.54 -0.35 -13.37
N ALA A 317 2.87 -1.35 -13.96
CA ALA A 317 2.25 -1.23 -15.27
C ALA A 317 1.06 -0.26 -15.21
N THR A 318 1.20 0.89 -15.88
CA THR A 318 0.18 1.94 -16.00
C THR A 318 0.29 2.54 -17.40
N ASP A 319 -0.74 3.24 -17.85
CA ASP A 319 -0.72 3.90 -19.18
C ASP A 319 0.37 4.96 -19.32
N ARG A 320 0.81 5.54 -18.21
CA ARG A 320 1.84 6.57 -18.15
C ARG A 320 2.74 6.37 -16.94
N LEU A 321 4.05 6.34 -17.17
CA LEU A 321 5.04 6.35 -16.10
C LEU A 321 5.46 7.79 -15.82
N HIS A 322 5.11 8.30 -14.65
CA HIS A 322 5.53 9.60 -14.18
C HIS A 322 6.84 9.49 -13.42
N SER A 323 7.82 10.28 -13.85
CA SER A 323 9.05 10.52 -13.09
C SER A 323 9.01 11.95 -12.59
N ASP A 324 9.22 12.14 -11.31
CA ASP A 324 9.15 13.45 -10.68
C ASP A 324 10.29 13.66 -9.70
N PHE A 325 10.63 14.90 -9.49
CA PHE A 325 11.40 15.40 -8.37
C PHE A 325 10.55 16.47 -7.68
N PHE A 326 10.47 16.46 -6.36
CA PHE A 326 9.69 17.43 -5.63
C PHE A 326 10.39 17.96 -4.38
N ILE A 327 10.00 19.18 -4.00
CA ILE A 327 10.29 19.82 -2.72
C ILE A 327 8.97 20.31 -2.17
N GLU A 328 8.70 20.01 -0.91
CA GLU A 328 7.52 20.49 -0.21
C GLU A 328 7.90 21.14 1.12
N GLY A 329 7.16 22.17 1.48
CA GLY A 329 7.33 22.92 2.72
C GLY A 329 6.00 23.06 3.44
N PHE A 330 6.03 22.89 4.76
CA PHE A 330 4.88 23.00 5.66
C PHE A 330 5.21 24.01 6.75
N ASP A 331 4.33 24.97 6.93
CA ASP A 331 4.46 25.96 8.01
C ASP A 331 3.06 26.33 8.51
N ASP A 332 2.60 25.64 9.55
CA ASP A 332 1.24 25.71 10.10
C ASP A 332 0.18 25.49 9.01
N ARG A 333 -0.42 26.57 8.51
CA ARG A 333 -1.45 26.56 7.45
C ARG A 333 -0.91 26.88 6.06
N ASN A 334 0.40 27.06 5.95
CA ASN A 334 1.05 27.40 4.69
C ASN A 334 1.62 26.12 4.07
N TYR A 335 1.48 26.01 2.77
CA TYR A 335 2.00 24.88 2.03
C TYR A 335 2.70 25.35 0.76
N PHE A 336 3.92 24.90 0.59
CA PHE A 336 4.72 25.10 -0.62
C PHE A 336 4.99 23.75 -1.30
N TYR A 337 4.84 23.69 -2.59
CA TYR A 337 5.14 22.49 -3.38
C TYR A 337 5.75 22.87 -4.73
N ALA A 338 6.97 22.42 -4.99
CA ALA A 338 7.65 22.58 -6.27
C ALA A 338 8.01 21.22 -6.83
N THR A 339 7.73 20.98 -8.11
CA THR A 339 8.01 19.71 -8.77
C THR A 339 8.43 19.89 -10.22
N GLY A 340 9.24 18.92 -10.70
CA GLY A 340 9.48 18.70 -12.12
C GLY A 340 8.95 17.31 -12.49
N ILE A 341 8.23 17.18 -13.62
CA ILE A 341 7.58 15.94 -14.05
C ILE A 341 7.96 15.60 -15.49
N ALA A 342 8.48 14.38 -15.69
CA ALA A 342 8.72 13.79 -17.00
C ALA A 342 7.93 12.50 -17.15
N THR A 343 7.08 12.42 -18.16
CA THR A 343 6.17 11.29 -18.38
C THR A 343 6.60 10.45 -19.57
N GLN A 344 6.64 9.11 -19.37
CA GLN A 344 6.78 8.13 -20.45
C GLN A 344 5.44 7.44 -20.69
N VAL A 345 4.96 7.50 -21.92
CA VAL A 345 3.70 6.86 -22.34
C VAL A 345 3.92 5.36 -22.51
N GLN A 346 3.00 4.55 -21.98
CA GLN A 346 3.01 3.08 -22.06
C GLN A 346 1.83 2.55 -22.88
N SER A 347 0.75 3.31 -23.01
CA SER A 347 -0.46 2.92 -23.75
C SER A 347 -0.42 3.41 -25.19
N SER A 348 -1.04 2.66 -26.12
CA SER A 348 -1.24 3.10 -27.51
C SER A 348 -2.28 4.22 -27.65
N THR A 349 -3.05 4.49 -26.62
CA THR A 349 -4.11 5.53 -26.59
C THR A 349 -3.51 6.95 -26.56
N TYR A 350 -2.29 7.10 -26.02
CA TYR A 350 -1.66 8.41 -25.84
C TYR A 350 -0.49 8.63 -26.78
N GLU A 351 -0.34 9.87 -27.26
CA GLU A 351 0.77 10.27 -28.12
C GLU A 351 1.94 10.83 -27.31
N SER A 352 3.09 10.14 -27.33
CA SER A 352 4.30 10.56 -26.61
C SER A 352 4.78 11.95 -27.00
N ARG A 353 4.57 12.38 -28.25
CA ARG A 353 4.99 13.70 -28.74
C ARG A 353 4.17 14.84 -28.14
N LYS A 354 2.91 14.58 -27.79
CA LYS A 354 1.99 15.55 -27.17
C LYS A 354 2.11 15.59 -25.64
N THR A 355 2.81 14.63 -25.05
CA THR A 355 2.99 14.55 -23.60
C THR A 355 4.00 15.60 -23.11
N PRO A 356 3.65 16.46 -22.16
CA PRO A 356 4.52 17.54 -21.71
C PRO A 356 5.64 17.06 -20.77
N LEU A 357 6.77 17.76 -20.86
CA LEU A 357 7.74 17.89 -19.80
C LEU A 357 7.37 19.12 -18.97
N VAL A 358 7.09 18.94 -17.70
CA VAL A 358 6.78 20.02 -16.75
C VAL A 358 8.04 20.34 -15.94
N LEU A 359 8.54 21.58 -16.06
CA LEU A 359 9.76 21.97 -15.35
C LEU A 359 9.88 23.51 -15.24
N PRO A 360 9.70 24.10 -14.05
CA PRO A 360 9.04 23.51 -12.89
C PRO A 360 7.52 23.75 -12.86
N SER A 361 6.83 23.06 -11.94
CA SER A 361 5.53 23.47 -11.42
C SER A 361 5.70 23.85 -9.96
N ILE A 362 5.29 25.06 -9.57
CA ILE A 362 5.42 25.59 -8.22
C ILE A 362 4.04 26.03 -7.74
N ASN A 363 3.67 25.62 -6.55
CA ASN A 363 2.42 26.01 -5.91
C ASN A 363 2.70 26.50 -4.48
N TYR A 364 2.09 27.57 -4.09
CA TYR A 364 2.12 28.11 -2.75
C TYR A 364 0.70 28.45 -2.30
N ASN A 365 0.31 27.91 -1.17
CA ASN A 365 -0.99 28.10 -0.55
C ASN A 365 -0.77 28.76 0.82
N TYR A 366 -1.40 29.89 1.03
CA TYR A 366 -1.46 30.60 2.30
C TYR A 366 -2.91 30.65 2.78
N GLN A 367 -3.14 30.36 4.06
CA GLN A 367 -4.43 30.52 4.72
C GLN A 367 -4.25 31.28 6.03
N SER A 368 -4.95 32.42 6.16
CA SER A 368 -4.91 33.20 7.38
C SER A 368 -5.72 32.54 8.51
N GLU A 369 -5.44 32.96 9.74
CA GLU A 369 -6.43 32.86 10.81
C GLU A 369 -7.65 33.73 10.52
N LYS A 370 -8.71 33.58 11.31
CA LYS A 370 -9.90 34.41 11.18
C LYS A 370 -9.55 35.86 11.54
N THR A 371 -9.61 36.73 10.55
CA THR A 371 -9.40 38.17 10.68
C THR A 371 -10.73 38.92 10.88
N LYS A 372 -10.68 40.25 11.05
CA LYS A 372 -11.90 41.09 11.08
C LYS A 372 -12.71 41.06 9.80
N ILE A 373 -12.06 40.81 8.65
CA ILE A 373 -12.69 40.68 7.32
C ILE A 373 -12.97 39.23 6.92
N GLY A 374 -12.83 38.28 7.86
CA GLY A 374 -12.99 36.85 7.61
C GLY A 374 -11.66 36.13 7.41
N PHE A 375 -11.68 35.06 6.62
CA PHE A 375 -10.48 34.30 6.22
C PHE A 375 -9.92 34.87 4.93
N VAL A 376 -8.59 35.02 4.88
CA VAL A 376 -7.87 35.44 3.70
C VAL A 376 -7.00 34.29 3.23
N ASP A 377 -7.30 33.76 2.06
CA ASP A 377 -6.52 32.71 1.43
C ASP A 377 -5.79 33.31 0.22
N PHE A 378 -4.57 32.86 -0.05
CA PHE A 378 -3.80 33.29 -1.21
C PHE A 378 -3.14 32.08 -1.83
N ASN A 379 -3.52 31.80 -3.10
CA ASN A 379 -2.90 30.75 -3.88
C ASN A 379 -2.05 31.39 -4.98
N ALA A 380 -0.79 30.98 -5.06
CA ALA A 380 0.12 31.35 -6.13
C ALA A 380 0.64 30.12 -6.84
N SER A 381 0.66 30.12 -8.15
CA SER A 381 1.23 29.03 -8.93
C SER A 381 2.06 29.53 -10.10
N PHE A 382 3.13 28.78 -10.40
CA PHE A 382 3.93 28.91 -11.62
C PHE A 382 3.99 27.56 -12.30
N LEU A 383 3.74 27.52 -13.60
CA LEU A 383 3.83 26.32 -14.43
C LEU A 383 4.68 26.63 -15.65
N SER A 384 5.69 25.80 -15.90
CA SER A 384 6.44 25.81 -17.16
C SER A 384 6.40 24.43 -17.76
N LEU A 385 5.85 24.29 -18.95
CA LEU A 385 5.80 23.04 -19.68
C LEU A 385 6.21 23.21 -21.15
N THR A 386 6.84 22.18 -21.67
CA THR A 386 7.24 22.08 -23.06
C THR A 386 6.89 20.70 -23.61
N ARG A 387 6.63 20.61 -24.92
CA ARG A 387 6.33 19.35 -25.60
C ARG A 387 6.91 19.31 -27.00
N ARG A 388 7.09 18.11 -27.53
CA ARG A 388 7.62 17.94 -28.91
C ARG A 388 6.60 18.34 -29.97
N GLN A 389 5.32 18.26 -29.66
CA GLN A 389 4.22 18.62 -30.56
C GLN A 389 3.07 19.22 -29.77
N GLY A 390 2.68 20.46 -30.09
CA GLY A 390 1.65 21.22 -29.39
C GLY A 390 2.22 22.44 -28.68
N ALA A 391 1.38 23.12 -27.91
CA ALA A 391 1.74 24.38 -27.28
C ALA A 391 2.76 24.20 -26.14
N ASP A 392 3.77 25.07 -26.11
CA ASP A 392 4.60 25.29 -24.94
C ASP A 392 3.99 26.42 -24.11
N THR A 393 3.91 26.25 -22.83
CA THR A 393 3.20 27.17 -21.94
C THR A 393 4.04 27.52 -20.72
N ARG A 394 4.18 28.80 -20.40
CA ARG A 394 4.61 29.31 -19.11
C ARG A 394 3.48 30.14 -18.53
N LYS A 395 3.07 29.81 -17.32
CA LYS A 395 1.89 30.41 -16.67
C LYS A 395 2.26 30.85 -15.25
N VAL A 396 1.87 32.06 -14.91
CA VAL A 396 1.80 32.54 -13.52
C VAL A 396 0.33 32.72 -13.17
N SER A 397 -0.10 32.23 -12.02
CA SER A 397 -1.45 32.44 -11.52
C SER A 397 -1.37 32.90 -10.06
N LEU A 398 -2.08 33.99 -9.76
CA LEU A 398 -2.25 34.52 -8.39
C LEU A 398 -3.75 34.56 -8.08
N GLN A 399 -4.13 34.04 -6.94
CA GLN A 399 -5.53 33.90 -6.58
C GLN A 399 -5.77 34.31 -5.12
N PRO A 400 -5.96 35.62 -4.82
CA PRO A 400 -6.46 36.09 -3.55
C PRO A 400 -7.94 35.74 -3.38
N ILE A 401 -8.31 35.23 -2.20
CA ILE A 401 -9.65 34.82 -1.81
C ILE A 401 -9.95 35.40 -0.43
N ILE A 402 -11.08 36.06 -0.29
CA ILE A 402 -11.58 36.53 1.00
C ILE A 402 -12.91 35.84 1.25
N THR A 403 -13.03 35.15 2.37
CA THR A 403 -14.26 34.44 2.76
C THR A 403 -14.75 34.94 4.09
N TYR A 404 -15.92 35.56 4.13
CA TYR A 404 -16.59 36.06 5.33
C TYR A 404 -17.83 35.23 5.64
N PRO A 405 -17.77 34.27 6.58
CA PRO A 405 -18.94 33.55 7.07
C PRO A 405 -19.59 34.33 8.20
N PHE A 406 -20.92 34.41 8.21
CA PHE A 406 -21.73 34.95 9.31
C PHE A 406 -23.03 34.21 9.48
N GLN A 407 -23.63 34.32 10.64
CA GLN A 407 -24.90 33.70 10.97
C GLN A 407 -25.81 34.74 11.65
N ASP A 408 -27.11 34.73 11.30
CA ASP A 408 -28.10 35.55 11.95
C ASP A 408 -28.71 34.85 13.19
N ASN A 409 -29.59 35.57 13.91
CA ASN A 409 -30.24 35.03 15.11
C ASN A 409 -31.34 33.98 14.80
N PHE A 410 -31.72 33.83 13.53
CA PHE A 410 -32.71 32.85 13.07
C PHE A 410 -32.06 31.54 12.61
N GLY A 411 -30.68 31.46 12.67
CA GLY A 411 -29.95 30.28 12.26
C GLY A 411 -29.57 30.25 10.78
N ASN A 412 -29.89 31.29 10.01
CA ASN A 412 -29.42 31.38 8.64
C ASN A 412 -27.88 31.57 8.63
N ARG A 413 -27.23 30.78 7.85
CA ARG A 413 -25.77 30.89 7.65
C ARG A 413 -25.51 31.49 6.28
N PHE A 414 -24.67 32.48 6.26
CA PHE A 414 -24.28 33.20 5.06
C PHE A 414 -22.77 33.08 4.84
N LYS A 415 -22.37 33.02 3.60
CA LYS A 415 -20.95 33.04 3.17
C LYS A 415 -20.80 34.04 2.05
N VAL A 416 -20.03 35.09 2.26
CA VAL A 416 -19.59 36.00 1.20
C VAL A 416 -18.16 35.65 0.84
N GLN A 417 -17.93 35.28 -0.42
CA GLN A 417 -16.59 34.95 -0.89
C GLN A 417 -16.27 35.77 -2.13
N ALA A 418 -15.23 36.57 -2.05
CA ALA A 418 -14.65 37.28 -3.16
C ALA A 418 -13.34 36.60 -3.57
N LYS A 419 -13.25 36.17 -4.81
CA LYS A 419 -12.07 35.52 -5.40
C LYS A 419 -11.68 36.26 -6.67
N THR A 420 -10.40 36.51 -6.87
CA THR A 420 -9.90 37.05 -8.14
C THR A 420 -8.77 36.16 -8.65
N THR A 421 -8.87 35.70 -9.88
CA THR A 421 -7.84 34.91 -10.54
C THR A 421 -7.08 35.82 -11.52
N LEU A 422 -5.81 36.08 -11.23
CA LEU A 422 -4.88 36.85 -12.07
C LEU A 422 -3.97 35.85 -12.77
N THR A 423 -4.02 35.77 -14.09
CA THR A 423 -3.16 34.84 -14.85
C THR A 423 -2.40 35.57 -15.93
N SER A 424 -1.14 35.17 -16.11
CA SER A 424 -0.28 35.59 -17.22
C SER A 424 0.28 34.36 -17.91
N TYR A 425 0.11 34.29 -19.21
CA TYR A 425 0.56 33.18 -20.04
C TYR A 425 1.57 33.68 -21.07
N MET A 426 2.67 32.96 -21.24
CA MET A 426 3.57 33.04 -22.38
C MET A 426 3.43 31.72 -23.14
N VAL A 427 2.90 31.79 -24.34
CA VAL A 427 2.54 30.63 -25.17
C VAL A 427 3.34 30.64 -26.47
N SER A 428 3.74 29.48 -26.93
CA SER A 428 4.31 29.30 -28.28
C SER A 428 3.81 27.98 -28.88
N HIS A 429 3.81 27.87 -30.19
CA HIS A 429 3.39 26.70 -30.96
C HIS A 429 1.94 26.25 -30.71
N LEU A 430 1.06 27.17 -30.34
CA LEU A 430 -0.37 26.85 -30.14
C LEU A 430 -1.06 26.90 -31.53
N LYS A 431 -1.49 25.73 -31.98
CA LYS A 431 -2.28 25.63 -33.23
C LYS A 431 -3.67 26.20 -33.01
N ARG A 432 -4.11 27.05 -33.92
CA ARG A 432 -5.47 27.61 -33.98
C ARG A 432 -6.21 27.10 -35.22
N THR A 433 -7.52 26.99 -35.11
CA THR A 433 -8.35 26.63 -36.27
C THR A 433 -8.45 27.85 -37.22
N ASP A 434 -8.14 27.65 -38.48
CA ASP A 434 -8.23 28.65 -39.55
C ASP A 434 -7.42 29.96 -39.34
N LYS A 435 -6.35 29.88 -38.50
CA LYS A 435 -5.43 30.98 -38.19
C LYS A 435 -4.00 30.47 -38.06
N ASP A 436 -3.03 31.38 -38.19
CA ASP A 436 -1.62 31.07 -37.91
C ASP A 436 -1.42 30.63 -36.47
N ASP A 437 -0.39 29.82 -36.24
CA ASP A 437 0.00 29.35 -34.91
C ASP A 437 0.25 30.53 -33.96
N PHE A 438 -0.32 30.49 -32.78
CA PHE A 438 -0.16 31.57 -31.81
C PHE A 438 1.18 31.47 -31.08
N LYS A 439 1.86 32.60 -31.01
CA LYS A 439 3.04 32.84 -30.16
C LYS A 439 2.91 34.21 -29.56
N GLY A 440 2.87 34.30 -28.23
CA GLY A 440 2.70 35.59 -27.59
C GLY A 440 2.39 35.48 -26.08
N MET A 441 2.06 36.64 -25.53
CA MET A 441 1.68 36.76 -24.09
C MET A 441 0.18 37.09 -23.99
N LYS A 442 -0.49 36.42 -23.04
CA LYS A 442 -1.90 36.69 -22.69
C LYS A 442 -2.03 36.91 -21.21
N ASN A 443 -2.73 37.97 -20.84
CA ASN A 443 -3.04 38.29 -19.45
C ASN A 443 -4.55 38.25 -19.22
N ARG A 444 -4.97 37.75 -18.09
CA ARG A 444 -6.38 37.68 -17.74
C ARG A 444 -6.59 38.01 -16.27
N ILE A 445 -7.61 38.80 -16.00
CA ILE A 445 -8.15 39.09 -14.67
C ILE A 445 -9.58 38.56 -14.63
N HIS A 446 -9.87 37.67 -13.71
CA HIS A 446 -11.19 37.05 -13.58
C HIS A 446 -11.67 37.15 -12.12
N PRO A 447 -12.44 38.20 -11.77
CA PRO A 447 -13.07 38.32 -10.46
C PRO A 447 -14.34 37.46 -10.39
N GLU A 448 -14.58 36.89 -9.22
CA GLU A 448 -15.76 36.05 -8.92
C GLU A 448 -16.27 36.44 -7.53
N LEU A 449 -17.60 36.61 -7.40
CA LEU A 449 -18.27 36.81 -6.14
C LEU A 449 -19.28 35.69 -5.93
N LEU A 450 -19.22 35.05 -4.77
CA LEU A 450 -20.17 34.04 -4.33
C LEU A 450 -20.87 34.52 -3.07
N LEU A 451 -22.21 34.57 -3.11
CA LEU A 451 -23.07 34.83 -1.96
C LEU A 451 -23.83 33.55 -1.66
N GLY A 452 -23.36 32.81 -0.66
CA GLY A 452 -23.93 31.56 -0.22
C GLY A 452 -24.88 31.74 0.96
N TRP A 453 -25.94 30.97 0.99
CA TRP A 453 -26.90 30.87 2.07
C TRP A 453 -27.27 29.42 2.31
N ASP A 454 -27.38 29.03 3.56
CA ASP A 454 -28.01 27.79 3.99
C ASP A 454 -28.70 27.94 5.34
N LEU A 455 -29.73 27.11 5.56
CA LEU A 455 -30.49 27.08 6.81
C LEU A 455 -30.59 25.63 7.31
N PRO A 456 -29.72 25.20 8.26
CA PRO A 456 -29.81 23.87 8.83
C PRO A 456 -30.94 23.79 9.88
N LEU A 457 -32.06 23.18 9.52
CA LEU A 457 -33.17 22.90 10.39
C LEU A 457 -33.02 21.51 10.99
N GLN A 458 -32.89 21.43 12.30
CA GLN A 458 -32.71 20.17 13.01
C GLN A 458 -33.89 19.86 13.91
N LYS A 459 -34.34 18.61 13.89
CA LYS A 459 -35.39 18.10 14.81
C LYS A 459 -34.92 16.77 15.39
N LEU A 460 -34.94 16.67 16.71
CA LEU A 460 -34.73 15.41 17.41
C LEU A 460 -36.10 14.80 17.72
N HIS A 461 -36.37 13.58 17.28
CA HIS A 461 -37.59 12.84 17.55
C HIS A 461 -37.33 11.34 17.65
N ASN A 462 -37.76 10.71 18.76
CA ASN A 462 -37.59 9.28 19.03
C ASN A 462 -36.17 8.76 18.75
N GLU A 463 -35.11 9.40 19.33
CA GLU A 463 -33.71 9.07 19.17
C GLU A 463 -33.20 9.11 17.71
N SER A 464 -33.94 9.83 16.85
CA SER A 464 -33.58 10.11 15.48
C SER A 464 -33.37 11.59 15.27
N THR A 465 -32.29 11.97 14.65
CA THR A 465 -31.98 13.34 14.24
C THR A 465 -32.38 13.53 12.79
N PHE A 466 -33.31 14.44 12.55
CA PHE A 466 -33.71 14.89 11.22
C PHE A 466 -33.00 16.20 10.92
N LEU A 467 -32.31 16.29 9.79
CA LEU A 467 -31.69 17.50 9.30
C LEU A 467 -32.24 17.85 7.92
N LEU A 468 -32.88 19.00 7.80
CA LEU A 468 -33.26 19.58 6.52
C LEU A 468 -32.47 20.84 6.29
N LYS A 469 -31.69 20.87 5.21
CA LYS A 469 -30.81 22.01 4.86
C LYS A 469 -31.09 22.49 3.45
N PRO A 470 -32.06 23.44 3.27
CA PRO A 470 -32.13 24.21 2.04
C PRO A 470 -30.87 25.10 1.92
N GLN A 471 -30.43 25.26 0.70
CA GLN A 471 -29.20 26.02 0.41
C GLN A 471 -29.29 26.66 -0.97
N ALA A 472 -28.71 27.84 -1.09
CA ALA A 472 -28.59 28.58 -2.34
C ALA A 472 -27.30 29.35 -2.41
N ALA A 473 -26.79 29.59 -3.63
CA ALA A 473 -25.66 30.45 -3.86
C ALA A 473 -25.90 31.29 -5.11
N LEU A 474 -25.68 32.59 -5.01
CA LEU A 474 -25.59 33.49 -6.15
C LEU A 474 -24.11 33.62 -6.51
N ILE A 475 -23.76 33.27 -7.73
CA ILE A 475 -22.43 33.40 -8.29
C ILE A 475 -22.45 34.48 -9.37
N LEU A 476 -21.53 35.41 -9.25
CA LEU A 476 -21.39 36.54 -10.18
C LEU A 476 -19.94 36.60 -10.67
N ALA A 477 -19.76 36.53 -11.99
CA ALA A 477 -18.48 36.72 -12.65
C ALA A 477 -18.68 37.47 -13.99
N PRO A 478 -17.62 38.04 -14.56
CA PRO A 478 -17.71 38.70 -15.87
C PRO A 478 -18.21 37.75 -16.96
N ASN A 479 -19.03 38.24 -17.85
CA ASN A 479 -19.50 37.51 -19.04
C ASN A 479 -18.39 37.38 -20.10
N ARG A 480 -17.35 36.60 -19.79
CA ARG A 480 -16.18 36.40 -20.66
C ARG A 480 -15.90 34.90 -20.74
N GLY A 481 -15.82 34.38 -21.95
CA GLY A 481 -15.47 32.96 -22.14
C GLY A 481 -13.96 32.72 -22.15
N SER A 482 -13.58 31.46 -22.31
CA SER A 482 -12.18 31.06 -22.52
C SER A 482 -11.62 31.69 -23.78
N ASP A 483 -10.36 32.08 -23.74
CA ASP A 483 -9.61 32.65 -24.87
C ASP A 483 -8.98 31.50 -25.66
N GLU A 484 -9.14 31.49 -27.00
CA GLU A 484 -8.55 30.47 -27.90
C GLU A 484 -7.01 30.49 -27.90
N ASP A 485 -6.42 31.62 -27.53
CA ASP A 485 -4.97 31.78 -27.41
C ASP A 485 -4.39 31.30 -26.07
N ILE A 486 -5.25 30.77 -25.15
CA ILE A 486 -4.84 30.18 -23.91
C ILE A 486 -5.03 28.66 -24.02
N PRO A 487 -3.93 27.87 -24.04
CA PRO A 487 -4.04 26.40 -24.01
C PRO A 487 -4.62 25.90 -22.71
N ASN A 488 -5.36 24.79 -22.78
CA ASN A 488 -5.93 24.17 -21.60
C ASN A 488 -4.95 23.15 -21.02
N GLU A 489 -4.26 23.49 -19.95
CA GLU A 489 -3.28 22.64 -19.27
C GLU A 489 -3.77 22.12 -17.91
N ASP A 490 -4.72 22.81 -17.25
CA ASP A 490 -5.17 22.50 -15.89
C ASP A 490 -6.68 22.33 -15.73
N SER A 491 -7.47 22.73 -16.72
CA SER A 491 -8.93 22.69 -16.64
C SER A 491 -9.46 21.50 -17.43
N ASN A 492 -9.39 20.31 -16.82
CA ASN A 492 -9.92 19.10 -17.42
C ASN A 492 -11.44 19.15 -17.59
N SER A 493 -11.96 18.34 -18.50
CA SER A 493 -13.39 18.09 -18.59
C SER A 493 -13.88 17.46 -17.28
N PHE A 494 -15.06 17.87 -16.84
CA PHE A 494 -15.68 17.34 -15.65
C PHE A 494 -17.10 16.87 -15.96
N GLU A 495 -17.56 15.93 -15.15
CA GLU A 495 -18.96 15.49 -15.18
C GLU A 495 -19.73 16.27 -14.14
N PHE A 496 -20.80 16.95 -14.57
CA PHE A 496 -21.62 17.75 -13.65
C PHE A 496 -22.27 16.90 -12.57
N GLY A 497 -22.10 17.27 -11.32
CA GLY A 497 -22.62 16.56 -10.15
C GLY A 497 -22.73 17.47 -8.93
N GLU A 498 -23.21 16.92 -7.80
CA GLU A 498 -23.47 17.68 -6.58
C GLU A 498 -22.26 18.46 -6.04
N THR A 499 -21.06 17.99 -6.29
CA THR A 499 -19.81 18.63 -5.83
C THR A 499 -19.47 19.89 -6.61
N HIS A 500 -20.13 20.15 -7.73
CA HIS A 500 -19.92 21.33 -8.55
C HIS A 500 -20.86 22.48 -8.18
N LEU A 501 -22.02 22.19 -7.58
CA LEU A 501 -22.91 23.22 -7.08
C LEU A 501 -22.29 24.00 -5.92
N PHE A 502 -22.68 25.27 -5.77
CA PHE A 502 -22.26 26.19 -4.70
C PHE A 502 -20.76 26.54 -4.71
N ASN A 503 -20.06 26.28 -5.82
CA ASN A 503 -18.68 26.72 -6.06
C ASN A 503 -18.66 27.96 -6.98
N SER A 504 -17.69 28.84 -6.82
CA SER A 504 -17.56 30.03 -7.65
C SER A 504 -17.27 29.70 -9.11
N SER A 505 -16.52 28.61 -9.37
CA SER A 505 -16.21 28.09 -10.72
C SER A 505 -16.56 26.61 -10.80
N LEU A 506 -17.07 26.16 -11.95
CA LEU A 506 -17.29 24.73 -12.24
C LEU A 506 -16.03 24.06 -12.77
N TYR A 507 -15.16 24.78 -13.49
CA TYR A 507 -13.89 24.22 -13.94
C TYR A 507 -12.89 24.09 -12.79
N PRO A 508 -12.16 22.99 -12.71
CA PRO A 508 -11.22 22.72 -11.60
C PRO A 508 -9.98 23.61 -11.63
N GLY A 509 -9.57 24.08 -12.79
CA GLY A 509 -8.36 24.89 -13.00
C GLY A 509 -8.65 26.35 -13.32
N ALA A 510 -7.64 27.03 -13.83
CA ALA A 510 -7.72 28.44 -14.19
C ALA A 510 -7.69 28.70 -15.72
N ASP A 511 -7.38 27.72 -16.55
CA ASP A 511 -7.21 27.95 -17.99
C ASP A 511 -8.54 28.15 -18.70
N LYS A 512 -9.52 27.29 -18.42
CA LYS A 512 -10.89 27.49 -18.89
C LYS A 512 -11.68 28.30 -17.88
N ILE A 513 -12.50 29.19 -18.40
CA ILE A 513 -13.50 29.95 -17.64
C ILE A 513 -14.88 29.76 -18.26
N GLU A 514 -15.90 29.81 -17.42
CA GLU A 514 -17.29 29.71 -17.86
C GLU A 514 -17.72 31.02 -18.56
N LYS A 515 -18.19 30.89 -19.77
CA LYS A 515 -18.91 32.01 -20.39
C LYS A 515 -20.25 32.15 -19.66
N SER A 516 -20.64 33.34 -19.25
CA SER A 516 -21.88 33.58 -18.52
C SER A 516 -21.95 32.89 -17.13
N ASN A 517 -20.86 32.93 -16.36
CA ASN A 517 -20.85 32.47 -14.98
C ASN A 517 -21.58 33.44 -14.02
N GLN A 518 -22.82 33.78 -14.38
CA GLN A 518 -23.79 34.52 -13.57
C GLN A 518 -24.97 33.57 -13.36
N ARG A 519 -25.03 32.95 -12.17
CA ARG A 519 -25.98 31.88 -11.91
C ARG A 519 -26.44 31.84 -10.44
N ILE A 520 -27.56 31.20 -10.23
CA ILE A 520 -28.04 30.79 -8.91
C ILE A 520 -28.01 29.27 -8.86
N ASP A 521 -27.25 28.73 -7.92
CA ASP A 521 -27.27 27.32 -7.56
C ASP A 521 -28.20 27.16 -6.37
N TYR A 522 -29.10 26.18 -6.40
CA TYR A 522 -30.02 25.90 -5.31
C TYR A 522 -30.21 24.41 -5.13
N GLY A 523 -30.52 24.01 -3.89
CA GLY A 523 -30.75 22.62 -3.57
C GLY A 523 -31.18 22.42 -2.13
N VAL A 524 -31.57 21.19 -1.85
CA VAL A 524 -31.98 20.77 -0.53
C VAL A 524 -31.26 19.47 -0.17
N ASN A 525 -30.67 19.46 1.01
CA ASN A 525 -30.19 18.24 1.63
C ASN A 525 -31.10 17.85 2.76
N PHE A 526 -31.57 16.60 2.77
CA PHE A 526 -32.35 16.02 3.85
C PHE A 526 -31.66 14.78 4.35
N SER A 527 -31.34 14.72 5.63
CA SER A 527 -30.76 13.53 6.24
C SER A 527 -31.45 13.12 7.53
N VAL A 528 -31.51 11.82 7.76
CA VAL A 528 -32.05 11.24 8.98
C VAL A 528 -31.00 10.29 9.53
N LYS A 529 -30.61 10.51 10.79
CA LYS A 529 -29.73 9.60 11.52
C LYS A 529 -30.46 9.08 12.75
N SER A 530 -30.68 7.77 12.82
CA SER A 530 -31.25 7.10 13.98
C SER A 530 -30.13 6.35 14.71
N GLU A 531 -29.76 6.81 15.91
CA GLU A 531 -28.68 6.20 16.70
C GLU A 531 -29.11 4.83 17.26
N LYS A 532 -30.33 4.71 17.74
CA LYS A 532 -30.86 3.45 18.29
C LYS A 532 -30.96 2.32 17.26
N LYS A 533 -31.34 2.66 16.03
CA LYS A 533 -31.52 1.69 14.94
C LYS A 533 -30.28 1.59 14.05
N ASP A 534 -29.24 2.39 14.33
CA ASP A 534 -28.03 2.53 13.52
C ASP A 534 -28.37 2.66 12.02
N ARG A 535 -29.22 3.63 11.69
CA ARG A 535 -29.69 3.88 10.33
C ARG A 535 -29.42 5.31 9.92
N THR A 536 -28.95 5.46 8.67
CA THR A 536 -28.75 6.77 8.03
C THR A 536 -29.49 6.81 6.71
N TYR A 537 -30.13 7.93 6.45
CA TYR A 537 -30.76 8.27 5.16
C TYR A 537 -30.23 9.64 4.75
N ASP A 538 -29.80 9.77 3.51
CA ASP A 538 -29.28 11.02 2.97
C ASP A 538 -29.87 11.25 1.58
N PHE A 539 -30.49 12.40 1.38
CA PHE A 539 -31.11 12.80 0.11
C PHE A 539 -30.64 14.20 -0.23
N PHE A 540 -30.12 14.34 -1.43
CA PHE A 540 -29.77 15.64 -1.98
C PHE A 540 -30.41 15.79 -3.35
N ILE A 541 -30.92 16.97 -3.63
CA ILE A 541 -31.41 17.38 -4.94
C ILE A 541 -31.04 18.83 -5.18
N GLY A 542 -30.58 19.16 -6.39
CA GLY A 542 -30.19 20.52 -6.73
C GLY A 542 -30.08 20.78 -8.21
N GLN A 543 -30.08 22.06 -8.56
CA GLN A 543 -29.94 22.57 -9.91
C GLN A 543 -29.19 23.90 -9.92
N SER A 544 -28.74 24.30 -11.11
CA SER A 544 -28.14 25.59 -11.39
C SER A 544 -28.97 26.35 -12.42
N LEU A 545 -29.34 27.59 -12.12
CA LEU A 545 -30.05 28.50 -13.05
C LEU A 545 -29.12 29.61 -13.47
N ARG A 546 -28.73 29.64 -14.76
CA ARG A 546 -27.89 30.67 -15.38
C ARG A 546 -28.74 31.82 -15.89
N PHE A 547 -28.24 33.04 -15.75
CA PHE A 547 -28.96 34.22 -16.30
C PHE A 547 -28.88 34.27 -17.83
N ARG A 548 -27.86 33.64 -18.43
CA ARG A 548 -27.66 33.54 -19.87
C ARG A 548 -27.35 32.13 -20.28
N LYS A 549 -27.69 31.74 -21.51
CA LYS A 549 -27.30 30.44 -22.08
C LYS A 549 -25.79 30.37 -22.23
N ASN A 550 -25.21 29.29 -21.74
CA ASN A 550 -23.76 29.04 -21.87
C ASN A 550 -23.51 28.08 -23.04
N HIS A 551 -22.68 28.49 -23.96
CA HIS A 551 -22.29 27.68 -25.11
C HIS A 551 -20.93 26.96 -24.93
N ASN A 552 -20.31 27.06 -23.76
CA ASN A 552 -19.01 26.41 -23.50
C ASN A 552 -19.13 24.92 -23.09
N PHE A 553 -20.36 24.48 -22.76
CA PHE A 553 -20.63 23.10 -22.37
C PHE A 553 -21.34 22.37 -23.51
N GLY A 554 -21.00 21.10 -23.72
CA GLY A 554 -21.62 20.25 -24.74
C GLY A 554 -23.07 19.91 -24.45
N VAL A 555 -23.80 19.47 -25.48
CA VAL A 555 -25.26 19.21 -25.44
C VAL A 555 -25.67 18.23 -24.35
N THR A 556 -24.87 17.24 -24.05
CA THR A 556 -25.20 16.19 -23.03
C THR A 556 -24.51 16.42 -21.68
N SER A 557 -23.91 17.62 -21.49
CA SER A 557 -23.21 17.94 -20.23
C SER A 557 -24.13 18.20 -19.05
N GLY A 558 -25.42 18.41 -19.29
CA GLY A 558 -26.39 18.87 -18.30
C GLY A 558 -26.26 20.35 -17.92
N LEU A 559 -25.41 21.12 -18.65
CA LEU A 559 -25.11 22.54 -18.43
C LEU A 559 -25.25 23.39 -19.71
N ASP A 560 -25.70 22.82 -20.78
CA ASP A 560 -25.78 23.44 -22.10
C ASP A 560 -26.89 24.49 -22.24
N ASP A 561 -27.82 24.56 -21.30
CA ASP A 561 -28.89 25.53 -21.28
C ASP A 561 -28.84 26.46 -20.04
N ARG A 562 -29.81 27.33 -19.88
CA ARG A 562 -29.95 28.25 -18.73
C ARG A 562 -30.24 27.48 -17.44
N LEU A 563 -31.17 26.54 -17.51
CA LEU A 563 -31.46 25.64 -16.40
C LEU A 563 -30.66 24.36 -16.59
N SER A 564 -29.88 23.98 -15.60
CA SER A 564 -29.12 22.73 -15.63
C SER A 564 -30.05 21.53 -15.55
N ASP A 565 -29.55 20.37 -15.91
CA ASP A 565 -30.15 19.10 -15.54
C ASP A 565 -30.22 18.95 -14.02
N LEU A 566 -31.11 18.07 -13.55
CA LEU A 566 -31.37 17.86 -12.14
C LEU A 566 -30.33 16.88 -11.56
N ILE A 567 -29.58 17.31 -10.55
CA ILE A 567 -28.61 16.49 -9.86
C ILE A 567 -29.24 15.93 -8.59
N GLY A 568 -29.00 14.64 -8.32
CA GLY A 568 -29.44 14.05 -7.07
C GLY A 568 -28.49 13.00 -6.52
N ARG A 569 -28.62 12.80 -5.21
CA ARG A 569 -27.98 11.73 -4.46
C ARG A 569 -28.97 11.16 -3.47
N ILE A 570 -29.03 9.84 -3.40
CA ILE A 570 -29.80 9.08 -2.43
C ILE A 570 -28.83 8.13 -1.72
N GLY A 571 -28.77 8.20 -0.41
CA GLY A 571 -27.91 7.36 0.42
C GLY A 571 -28.71 6.66 1.50
N PHE A 572 -28.39 5.39 1.74
CA PHE A 572 -28.96 4.57 2.80
C PHE A 572 -27.85 3.82 3.52
N GLY A 573 -27.83 3.89 4.84
CA GLY A 573 -26.99 3.09 5.70
C GLY A 573 -27.83 2.35 6.73
N PHE A 574 -27.59 1.05 6.89
CA PHE A 574 -28.24 0.19 7.86
C PHE A 574 -27.20 -0.54 8.68
N GLY A 575 -26.92 -0.05 9.88
CA GLY A 575 -25.85 -0.53 10.71
C GLY A 575 -24.49 -0.33 10.05
N LYS A 576 -23.53 -1.15 10.46
CA LYS A 576 -22.22 -1.24 9.80
C LYS A 576 -22.25 -2.10 8.53
N ASN A 577 -23.38 -2.76 8.28
CA ASN A 577 -23.45 -3.89 7.36
C ASN A 577 -23.93 -3.50 5.96
N ILE A 578 -24.76 -2.47 5.80
CA ILE A 578 -25.32 -2.13 4.50
C ILE A 578 -25.13 -0.64 4.25
N ASN A 579 -24.47 -0.31 3.15
CA ASN A 579 -24.35 1.03 2.63
C ASN A 579 -24.74 1.03 1.14
N MET A 580 -25.70 1.88 0.79
CA MET A 580 -26.17 2.04 -0.58
C MET A 580 -26.11 3.51 -0.96
N SER A 581 -25.68 3.81 -2.15
CA SER A 581 -25.73 5.18 -2.69
C SER A 581 -26.08 5.14 -4.17
N TYR A 582 -26.96 6.04 -4.54
CA TYR A 582 -27.32 6.31 -5.92
C TYR A 582 -27.13 7.78 -6.23
N ARG A 583 -26.38 8.11 -7.25
CA ARG A 583 -26.16 9.45 -7.77
C ARG A 583 -26.63 9.50 -9.20
N PHE A 584 -27.33 10.57 -9.56
CA PHE A 584 -27.91 10.70 -10.87
C PHE A 584 -27.81 12.14 -11.42
N LEU A 585 -27.84 12.22 -12.73
CA LEU A 585 -28.06 13.43 -13.49
C LEU A 585 -29.24 13.18 -14.40
N LEU A 586 -30.41 13.76 -14.07
CA LEU A 586 -31.64 13.62 -14.83
C LEU A 586 -31.78 14.73 -15.86
N ASN A 587 -32.13 14.35 -17.08
CA ASN A 587 -32.42 15.29 -18.13
C ASN A 587 -33.66 16.15 -17.73
N LYS A 588 -33.48 17.47 -17.71
CA LYS A 588 -34.56 18.42 -17.34
C LYS A 588 -35.77 18.37 -18.29
N ASP A 589 -35.54 18.00 -19.56
CA ASP A 589 -36.57 17.99 -20.62
C ASP A 589 -37.25 16.61 -20.73
N ALA A 590 -36.71 15.58 -20.07
CA ALA A 590 -37.24 14.22 -20.08
C ALA A 590 -36.99 13.56 -18.70
N LEU A 591 -37.93 13.81 -17.76
CA LEU A 591 -37.76 13.49 -16.33
C LEU A 591 -37.42 12.06 -15.96
N PHE A 592 -37.55 11.10 -16.87
CA PHE A 592 -37.18 9.70 -16.64
C PHE A 592 -35.93 9.26 -17.47
N SER A 593 -35.28 10.21 -18.16
CA SER A 593 -34.04 9.95 -18.88
C SER A 593 -32.86 10.43 -18.04
N THR A 594 -31.96 9.52 -17.74
CA THR A 594 -30.71 9.83 -17.04
C THR A 594 -29.58 10.03 -18.04
N ARG A 595 -28.71 11.01 -17.79
CA ARG A 595 -27.45 11.20 -18.50
C ARG A 595 -26.30 10.55 -17.75
N ARG A 596 -26.49 10.36 -16.46
CA ARG A 596 -25.52 9.67 -15.59
C ARG A 596 -26.26 8.95 -14.47
N ASP A 597 -25.90 7.69 -14.30
CA ASP A 597 -26.27 6.87 -13.17
C ASP A 597 -25.02 6.30 -12.52
N GLN A 598 -24.96 6.40 -11.22
CA GLN A 598 -23.91 5.75 -10.44
C GLN A 598 -24.54 5.09 -9.22
N PHE A 599 -24.56 3.78 -9.23
CA PHE A 599 -25.11 2.99 -8.15
C PHE A 599 -23.98 2.23 -7.45
N ARG A 600 -23.97 2.31 -6.13
CA ARG A 600 -23.00 1.59 -5.30
C ARG A 600 -23.72 0.92 -4.15
N ILE A 601 -23.48 -0.35 -3.96
CA ILE A 601 -23.87 -1.12 -2.77
C ILE A 601 -22.61 -1.69 -2.15
N SER A 602 -22.53 -1.62 -0.84
CA SER A 602 -21.55 -2.34 -0.05
C SER A 602 -22.27 -2.93 1.16
N THR A 603 -22.20 -4.23 1.31
CA THR A 603 -22.93 -4.92 2.38
C THR A 603 -22.11 -6.10 2.91
N ASN A 604 -22.26 -6.35 4.23
CA ASN A 604 -21.78 -7.56 4.89
C ASN A 604 -22.99 -8.32 5.44
N ILE A 605 -23.32 -9.47 4.87
CA ILE A 605 -24.45 -10.32 5.25
C ILE A 605 -23.94 -11.74 5.42
N TYR A 606 -24.17 -12.34 6.60
CA TYR A 606 -23.76 -13.72 6.89
C TYR A 606 -22.33 -14.05 6.47
N ASN A 607 -21.37 -13.26 6.96
CA ASN A 607 -19.94 -13.39 6.62
C ASN A 607 -19.61 -13.25 5.13
N THR A 608 -20.48 -12.57 4.37
CA THR A 608 -20.27 -12.27 2.96
C THR A 608 -20.20 -10.76 2.77
N ASP A 609 -19.02 -10.27 2.35
CA ASP A 609 -18.87 -8.91 1.88
C ASP A 609 -19.21 -8.85 0.40
N ILE A 610 -20.19 -8.04 0.04
CA ILE A 610 -20.58 -7.81 -1.35
C ILE A 610 -20.38 -6.33 -1.64
N ALA A 611 -19.63 -6.02 -2.70
CA ALA A 611 -19.54 -4.66 -3.23
C ALA A 611 -19.94 -4.68 -4.71
N LEU A 612 -20.94 -3.90 -5.05
CA LEU A 612 -21.41 -3.68 -6.40
C LEU A 612 -21.25 -2.21 -6.74
N ASN A 613 -20.57 -1.91 -7.85
CA ASN A 613 -20.51 -0.58 -8.44
C ASN A 613 -21.00 -0.66 -9.88
N TYR A 614 -21.97 0.18 -10.22
CA TYR A 614 -22.47 0.37 -11.56
C TYR A 614 -22.32 1.85 -11.92
N ILE A 615 -21.92 2.14 -13.13
CA ILE A 615 -21.83 3.49 -13.68
C ILE A 615 -22.31 3.47 -15.13
N TYR A 616 -23.18 4.44 -15.45
CA TYR A 616 -23.58 4.80 -16.79
C TYR A 616 -23.28 6.27 -17.04
N LEU A 617 -22.71 6.57 -18.21
CA LEU A 617 -22.41 7.93 -18.67
C LEU A 617 -22.82 8.06 -20.15
N GLU A 618 -23.73 8.99 -20.42
CA GLU A 618 -24.10 9.35 -21.78
C GLU A 618 -22.92 10.02 -22.50
N PRO A 619 -22.69 9.76 -23.80
CA PRO A 619 -21.67 10.44 -24.58
C PRO A 619 -21.78 11.96 -24.50
N THR A 620 -20.68 12.62 -24.32
CA THR A 620 -20.57 14.11 -24.30
C THR A 620 -19.60 14.59 -25.35
N SER A 621 -19.49 15.89 -25.55
CA SER A 621 -18.47 16.48 -26.43
C SER A 621 -17.03 16.15 -26.02
N SER A 622 -16.82 15.72 -24.78
CA SER A 622 -15.52 15.34 -24.22
C SER A 622 -15.35 13.83 -24.04
N ILE A 623 -16.45 13.06 -24.07
CA ILE A 623 -16.48 11.60 -24.00
C ILE A 623 -17.19 11.14 -25.27
N SER A 624 -16.41 10.59 -26.21
CA SER A 624 -16.92 10.24 -27.55
C SER A 624 -17.87 9.04 -27.55
N ASP A 625 -17.68 8.12 -26.60
CA ASP A 625 -18.41 6.87 -26.54
C ASP A 625 -19.21 6.77 -25.24
N GLU A 626 -20.34 6.07 -25.31
CA GLU A 626 -21.11 5.66 -24.15
C GLU A 626 -20.21 4.83 -23.22
N ARG A 627 -20.32 5.09 -21.93
CA ARG A 627 -19.61 4.31 -20.92
C ARG A 627 -20.58 3.69 -19.95
N GLU A 628 -20.65 2.39 -19.95
CA GLU A 628 -21.47 1.62 -19.04
C GLU A 628 -20.62 0.49 -18.45
N GLU A 629 -20.37 0.51 -17.15
CA GLU A 629 -19.52 -0.49 -16.49
C GLU A 629 -20.20 -1.05 -15.24
N ILE A 630 -20.02 -2.34 -15.01
CA ILE A 630 -20.37 -3.02 -13.77
C ILE A 630 -19.14 -3.69 -13.16
N ASN A 631 -18.98 -3.52 -11.86
CA ASN A 631 -17.94 -4.17 -11.07
C ASN A 631 -18.57 -4.79 -9.83
N LEU A 632 -18.52 -6.12 -9.72
CA LEU A 632 -18.99 -6.89 -8.58
C LEU A 632 -17.80 -7.55 -7.90
N SER A 633 -17.71 -7.41 -6.58
CA SER A 633 -16.80 -8.21 -5.75
C SER A 633 -17.57 -8.87 -4.61
N LEU A 634 -17.22 -10.11 -4.33
CA LEU A 634 -17.81 -10.95 -3.31
C LEU A 634 -16.68 -11.63 -2.53
N ASN A 635 -16.68 -11.43 -1.22
CA ASN A 635 -15.78 -12.11 -0.30
C ASN A 635 -16.65 -12.86 0.72
N HIS A 636 -16.62 -14.18 0.67
CA HIS A 636 -17.37 -15.03 1.58
C HIS A 636 -16.42 -15.77 2.53
N THR A 637 -16.66 -15.65 3.84
CA THR A 637 -15.93 -16.38 4.87
C THR A 637 -16.77 -17.55 5.34
N PHE A 638 -16.40 -18.77 4.95
CA PHE A 638 -17.12 -19.99 5.32
C PHE A 638 -16.95 -20.30 6.82
N ASN A 639 -15.74 -20.08 7.34
CA ASN A 639 -15.36 -20.22 8.73
C ASN A 639 -14.04 -19.49 8.98
N ASP A 640 -13.47 -19.59 10.19
CA ASP A 640 -12.23 -18.89 10.57
C ASP A 640 -11.03 -19.19 9.66
N ASN A 641 -11.08 -20.29 8.90
CA ASN A 641 -9.96 -20.75 8.08
C ASN A 641 -10.20 -20.63 6.57
N TYR A 642 -11.44 -20.61 6.08
CA TYR A 642 -11.73 -20.64 4.65
C TYR A 642 -12.51 -19.42 4.20
N SER A 643 -12.02 -18.80 3.12
CA SER A 643 -12.75 -17.74 2.43
C SER A 643 -12.67 -17.89 0.91
N LEU A 644 -13.67 -17.35 0.23
CA LEU A 644 -13.81 -17.28 -1.22
C LEU A 644 -13.84 -15.81 -1.65
N ASN A 645 -12.98 -15.46 -2.57
CA ASN A 645 -12.97 -14.15 -3.22
C ASN A 645 -13.36 -14.30 -4.67
N TYR A 646 -14.40 -13.61 -5.10
CA TYR A 646 -14.82 -13.53 -6.48
C TYR A 646 -14.96 -12.09 -6.91
N SER A 647 -14.46 -11.75 -8.09
CA SER A 647 -14.70 -10.44 -8.69
C SER A 647 -14.84 -10.52 -10.20
N ILE A 648 -15.71 -9.67 -10.73
CA ILE A 648 -15.98 -9.53 -12.16
C ILE A 648 -16.07 -8.05 -12.50
N LYS A 649 -15.46 -7.67 -13.61
CA LYS A 649 -15.58 -6.35 -14.21
C LYS A 649 -15.96 -6.49 -15.68
N GLU A 650 -17.02 -5.80 -16.08
CA GLU A 650 -17.58 -5.84 -17.43
C GLU A 650 -17.92 -4.43 -17.90
N ASP A 651 -17.63 -4.17 -19.17
CA ASP A 651 -18.08 -3.02 -19.93
C ASP A 651 -19.38 -3.43 -20.64
N LEU A 652 -20.49 -2.81 -20.27
CA LEU A 652 -21.83 -3.10 -20.79
C LEU A 652 -22.18 -2.21 -21.98
N SER A 653 -21.31 -1.29 -22.40
CA SER A 653 -21.54 -0.45 -23.58
C SER A 653 -21.65 -1.28 -24.86
N THR A 654 -22.18 -0.68 -25.94
CA THR A 654 -22.48 -1.38 -27.21
C THR A 654 -21.29 -2.11 -27.81
N SER A 655 -20.07 -1.62 -27.64
CA SER A 655 -18.81 -2.27 -28.07
C SER A 655 -18.04 -2.92 -26.91
N GLY A 656 -18.68 -3.04 -25.76
CA GLY A 656 -18.09 -3.51 -24.53
C GLY A 656 -17.88 -5.02 -24.47
N GLY A 657 -17.79 -5.53 -23.27
CA GLY A 657 -17.62 -6.94 -22.95
C GLY A 657 -16.84 -7.15 -21.65
N MET A 658 -16.53 -8.40 -21.36
CA MET A 658 -15.81 -8.76 -20.16
C MET A 658 -14.42 -8.13 -20.12
N LEU A 659 -14.09 -7.43 -19.04
CA LEU A 659 -12.77 -6.81 -18.81
C LEU A 659 -11.86 -7.67 -17.94
N GLY A 660 -12.44 -8.38 -16.96
CA GLY A 660 -11.69 -9.26 -16.08
C GLY A 660 -12.54 -10.07 -15.13
N GLN A 661 -12.00 -11.23 -14.75
CA GLN A 661 -12.58 -12.11 -13.74
C GLN A 661 -11.49 -12.64 -12.81
N LYS A 662 -11.79 -12.72 -11.52
CA LYS A 662 -10.93 -13.34 -10.52
C LYS A 662 -11.77 -14.23 -9.63
N LEU A 663 -11.29 -15.46 -9.40
CA LEU A 663 -11.81 -16.39 -8.41
C LEU A 663 -10.64 -16.88 -7.56
N ALA A 664 -10.72 -16.77 -6.25
CA ALA A 664 -9.68 -17.28 -5.36
C ALA A 664 -10.30 -17.92 -4.12
N ILE A 665 -9.77 -19.05 -3.72
CA ILE A 665 -10.06 -19.70 -2.45
C ILE A 665 -8.84 -19.51 -1.55
N LEU A 666 -9.07 -18.98 -0.37
CA LEU A 666 -8.06 -18.76 0.66
C LEU A 666 -8.33 -19.73 1.81
N PHE A 667 -7.29 -20.45 2.22
CA PHE A 667 -7.21 -21.14 3.49
C PHE A 667 -6.19 -20.41 4.36
N ASP A 668 -6.57 -19.99 5.55
CA ASP A 668 -5.71 -19.31 6.53
C ASP A 668 -5.92 -19.90 7.91
N ASN A 669 -4.82 -20.31 8.56
CA ASN A 669 -4.83 -20.69 9.96
C ASN A 669 -3.64 -20.02 10.70
N GLU A 670 -3.41 -20.37 11.95
CA GLU A 670 -2.39 -19.75 12.79
C GLU A 670 -0.95 -19.84 12.23
N CYS A 671 -0.65 -20.88 11.43
CA CYS A 671 0.71 -21.16 10.96
C CYS A 671 0.87 -21.26 9.44
N PHE A 672 -0.23 -21.25 8.69
CA PHE A 672 -0.18 -21.50 7.25
C PHE A 672 -1.31 -20.78 6.52
N THR A 673 -0.97 -20.19 5.40
CA THR A 673 -1.95 -19.60 4.47
C THR A 673 -1.73 -20.19 3.08
N THR A 674 -2.79 -20.57 2.39
CA THR A 674 -2.74 -20.89 0.97
C THR A 674 -3.85 -20.18 0.22
N GLU A 675 -3.50 -19.61 -0.92
CA GLU A 675 -4.46 -19.05 -1.90
C GLU A 675 -4.34 -19.83 -3.20
N ILE A 676 -5.48 -20.30 -3.70
CA ILE A 676 -5.60 -20.90 -5.02
C ILE A 676 -6.52 -19.99 -5.84
N GLY A 677 -5.99 -19.41 -6.91
CA GLY A 677 -6.69 -18.42 -7.70
C GLY A 677 -6.64 -18.66 -9.20
N LEU A 678 -7.73 -18.26 -9.86
CA LEU A 678 -7.85 -18.15 -11.30
C LEU A 678 -8.12 -16.68 -11.62
N HIS A 679 -7.32 -16.12 -12.50
CA HIS A 679 -7.51 -14.77 -13.00
C HIS A 679 -7.52 -14.77 -14.51
N ARG A 680 -8.57 -14.22 -15.10
CA ARG A 680 -8.70 -14.00 -16.54
C ARG A 680 -8.75 -12.51 -16.82
N SER A 681 -7.83 -12.01 -17.64
CA SER A 681 -7.81 -10.66 -18.19
C SER A 681 -8.20 -10.70 -19.66
N TYR A 682 -9.09 -9.82 -20.08
CA TYR A 682 -9.52 -9.68 -21.48
C TYR A 682 -8.85 -8.49 -22.17
N TYR A 683 -7.91 -7.83 -21.49
CA TYR A 683 -7.21 -6.66 -22.02
C TYR A 683 -6.36 -7.02 -23.25
N LEU A 684 -6.51 -6.26 -24.32
CA LEU A 684 -5.79 -6.38 -25.56
C LEU A 684 -5.13 -5.05 -25.94
N ASP A 685 -3.80 -5.03 -26.01
CA ASP A 685 -3.05 -3.89 -26.53
C ASP A 685 -1.74 -4.36 -27.17
N ARG A 686 -1.61 -4.21 -28.47
CA ARG A 686 -0.42 -4.60 -29.27
C ARG A 686 -0.02 -6.06 -29.07
N GLU A 687 1.09 -6.34 -28.36
CA GLU A 687 1.55 -7.70 -28.07
C GLU A 687 0.88 -8.31 -26.82
N ILE A 688 0.17 -7.49 -26.03
CA ILE A 688 -0.53 -7.96 -24.84
C ILE A 688 -1.87 -8.54 -25.26
N LYS A 689 -2.10 -9.78 -24.93
CA LYS A 689 -3.32 -10.53 -25.28
C LYS A 689 -4.11 -10.88 -24.03
N PRO A 690 -5.40 -11.19 -24.19
CA PRO A 690 -6.18 -11.83 -23.13
C PRO A 690 -5.43 -13.00 -22.53
N ASN A 691 -5.44 -13.10 -21.20
CA ASN A 691 -4.57 -14.01 -20.50
C ASN A 691 -5.25 -14.66 -19.30
N ASP A 692 -5.08 -15.99 -19.21
CA ASP A 692 -5.49 -16.80 -18.07
C ASP A 692 -4.27 -17.05 -17.18
N THR A 693 -4.41 -16.74 -15.91
CA THR A 693 -3.37 -16.97 -14.90
C THR A 693 -3.93 -17.87 -13.80
N PHE A 694 -3.26 -18.99 -13.57
CA PHE A 694 -3.47 -19.81 -12.39
C PHE A 694 -2.45 -19.46 -11.32
N LEU A 695 -2.92 -19.24 -10.11
CA LEU A 695 -2.12 -18.83 -8.97
C LEU A 695 -2.26 -19.85 -7.85
N ILE A 696 -1.15 -20.32 -7.29
CA ILE A 696 -1.12 -20.98 -6.00
C ILE A 696 -0.07 -20.27 -5.13
N THR A 697 -0.46 -19.86 -3.95
CA THR A 697 0.43 -19.25 -2.94
C THR A 697 0.40 -20.09 -1.67
N PHE A 698 1.58 -20.42 -1.16
CA PHE A 698 1.76 -21.05 0.13
C PHE A 698 2.56 -20.13 1.04
N THR A 699 2.04 -19.78 2.20
CA THR A 699 2.74 -18.98 3.21
C THR A 699 2.90 -19.82 4.48
N PHE A 700 4.14 -20.16 4.80
CA PHE A 700 4.53 -20.70 6.09
C PHE A 700 4.86 -19.53 7.00
N LYS A 701 3.98 -19.22 7.97
CA LYS A 701 4.01 -17.90 8.67
C LYS A 701 5.32 -17.58 9.39
N THR A 702 6.13 -18.54 9.75
CA THR A 702 7.45 -18.32 10.37
C THR A 702 8.64 -18.58 9.45
N LEU A 703 8.45 -19.29 8.35
CA LEU A 703 9.52 -19.63 7.41
C LEU A 703 9.54 -18.72 6.17
N GLY A 704 8.39 -18.15 5.78
CA GLY A 704 8.25 -17.29 4.62
C GLY A 704 7.15 -17.70 3.65
N THR A 705 6.94 -16.91 2.62
CA THR A 705 5.89 -17.11 1.62
C THR A 705 6.47 -17.74 0.35
N VAL A 706 5.85 -18.84 -0.07
CA VAL A 706 6.01 -19.44 -1.39
C VAL A 706 4.82 -18.97 -2.21
N SER A 707 4.98 -17.98 -3.08
CA SER A 707 3.89 -17.58 -3.97
C SER A 707 4.17 -18.06 -5.38
N THR A 708 3.15 -18.67 -5.97
CA THR A 708 3.11 -18.97 -7.38
C THR A 708 2.16 -17.95 -8.02
N GLY A 709 2.71 -16.86 -8.50
CA GLY A 709 1.91 -15.78 -9.08
C GLY A 709 2.06 -14.45 -8.36
N LYS A 710 1.73 -13.38 -9.04
CA LYS A 710 1.82 -12.03 -8.55
C LYS A 710 0.59 -11.69 -7.73
N ASN A 711 0.79 -11.05 -6.57
CA ASN A 711 -0.27 -10.29 -5.92
C ASN A 711 -0.77 -9.24 -6.91
N ILE A 712 -1.96 -9.44 -7.43
CA ILE A 712 -2.73 -8.41 -8.11
C ILE A 712 -3.47 -7.67 -7.00
N SER A 713 -2.74 -6.88 -6.23
CA SER A 713 -3.34 -5.92 -5.32
C SER A 713 -3.14 -4.54 -5.90
N ASN A 714 -4.27 -3.93 -6.26
CA ASN A 714 -4.57 -2.54 -6.60
C ASN A 714 -4.00 -1.99 -7.90
#